data_62e4883f9990d0dbbff7f06e970edc83
#
_entry.id   62e4883f9990d0dbbff7f06e970edc83
#
_cell.length_a   1.000
_cell.length_b   1.000
_cell.length_c   1.000
_cell.angle_alpha   90.00
_cell.angle_beta   90.00
_cell.angle_gamma   90.00
#
_symmetry.space_group_name_H-M   'P 1'
#
loop_
_entity.id
_entity.type
_entity.pdbx_description
1 polymer ?
#
loop_
_entity_poly.entity_id
_entity_poly.type
_entity_poly.pdbx_seq_one_letter_code
_entity_poly.pdbx_strand_id
1 'polypeptide(L)'
;MPLSPGVRLGPYEIVTLLGSGGMGEVYRARDTRLERTVAIKVLPEALAADPQFRTRFDREARTISQLDHPHICALHDVGEQDGVAYLVMQYLEGETLAARLERTTTGHPPGSGLAFDRALTIAIEIVSALDKAHRAGVIHRDLKPGNVMLTATGAKLLDFGIAKSQAPAVAGSGLSMLPTTPPSLTAQGAIIGTLQYMAPEQLEGKDADARTDIFAFGALVHEMFTGRKAFEGKSSAGLIAAILEHDPVSVSSIQRLASPSLDRLVKTCLDKIPDNRWQSAGDLLRELRWIAEGPSSERAVSPRRTGWLRNPAVAWGAAVVCAIGAAAIGALWTARPTSSTAVQPMVRSSVVLPDGARLETNGFPALSLSPLGTHLVYVAQRDGVPRLYLRQLDSFDTRPMPGTEGAMSPFFSPDGQWVGFGADGRLKKVSIAGGSPVVLADAPVLFGGTWGPDDTIVFAGTDVGMSRVSSAGGPVTPATALNGAAGEGGHLWPEFLPDGKSLLLTVGTTGTNMERARIVLHSLADGSRRTLIEGGTSPHYVSSGHIVYNTAGTLMAAPFDLATGTVTGTGVPVLDGIAQSPVGAAQFSVSAGSLVYVPGVVRSPRRSLVWVDRQGVVTPLPFPSRPYWSPQLSPDGRRIAVGIEGPTHDVWVSEVGRDSLTRLTFGSDNYLPVWTPDGARIAFQSNRTGPWHVFWMPVDRSGPEETLVESPFAPIAASFSPDGQTLVYSQLSPQTSSDIWFLPLAGQRTPIPFARTPAVEGMPEVSPDGQWIAYQSNESGRDEVYVQRFPEGGRLRQVSVAGGMFPKWSERALYYWTGTGLSVVDVQPGSEFTPSAPRELFKVLFTVVAPTAPFDVAPDGQRFVFIREDALEPGPAQVNFVQGWLQELTRKVPAR
;
A
#
# COMPACT_ATOMS: atom_id res chain seq x y z
N MET A 1 -22.10 -30.52 35.84
CA MET A 1 -22.30 -31.97 35.54
C MET A 1 -22.61 -32.14 34.07
N PRO A 2 -22.13 -33.18 33.39
CA PRO A 2 -22.47 -33.41 31.98
C PRO A 2 -23.97 -33.47 31.77
N LEU A 3 -24.45 -32.88 30.68
CA LEU A 3 -25.86 -32.92 30.33
C LEU A 3 -26.27 -34.33 29.92
N SER A 4 -27.37 -34.86 30.50
CA SER A 4 -27.88 -36.16 30.18
C SER A 4 -28.67 -36.19 28.84
N PRO A 5 -28.70 -37.33 28.11
CA PRO A 5 -29.54 -37.47 26.93
C PRO A 5 -31.01 -37.12 27.24
N GLY A 6 -31.67 -36.40 26.33
CA GLY A 6 -33.06 -35.91 26.48
C GLY A 6 -33.18 -34.53 27.13
N VAL A 7 -32.10 -33.95 27.70
CA VAL A 7 -32.12 -32.57 28.20
C VAL A 7 -32.24 -31.59 27.00
N ARG A 8 -33.02 -30.52 27.18
CA ARG A 8 -33.26 -29.52 26.14
C ARG A 8 -32.54 -28.22 26.49
N LEU A 9 -31.85 -27.67 25.49
CA LEU A 9 -31.32 -26.31 25.47
C LEU A 9 -32.05 -25.53 24.37
N GLY A 10 -33.06 -24.76 24.77
CA GLY A 10 -33.98 -24.14 23.82
C GLY A 10 -34.68 -25.19 22.93
N PRO A 11 -34.61 -25.06 21.59
CA PRO A 11 -35.20 -26.03 20.67
C PRO A 11 -34.29 -27.26 20.38
N TYR A 12 -33.15 -27.37 21.06
CA TYR A 12 -32.19 -28.41 20.83
C TYR A 12 -32.26 -29.50 21.91
N GLU A 13 -32.44 -30.75 21.50
CA GLU A 13 -32.48 -31.90 22.38
C GLU A 13 -31.15 -32.66 22.35
N ILE A 14 -30.50 -32.78 23.51
CA ILE A 14 -29.23 -33.50 23.66
C ILE A 14 -29.39 -34.97 23.37
N VAL A 15 -28.55 -35.51 22.48
CA VAL A 15 -28.57 -36.94 22.12
C VAL A 15 -27.42 -37.68 22.81
N THR A 16 -26.17 -37.18 22.72
CA THR A 16 -25.01 -37.84 23.31
C THR A 16 -23.85 -36.85 23.42
N LEU A 17 -22.95 -37.10 24.38
CA LEU A 17 -21.68 -36.39 24.50
C LEU A 17 -20.73 -36.83 23.38
N LEU A 18 -20.14 -35.89 22.67
CA LEU A 18 -19.14 -36.09 21.64
C LEU A 18 -17.71 -35.93 22.18
N GLY A 19 -17.52 -35.03 23.15
CA GLY A 19 -16.24 -34.79 23.78
C GLY A 19 -16.30 -33.78 24.91
N SER A 20 -15.33 -33.86 25.84
CA SER A 20 -15.19 -32.91 26.93
C SER A 20 -13.74 -32.42 27.01
N GLY A 21 -13.52 -31.14 27.33
CA GLY A 21 -12.21 -30.55 27.46
C GLY A 21 -12.21 -29.26 28.25
N GLY A 22 -11.04 -28.63 28.39
CA GLY A 22 -10.87 -27.42 29.22
C GLY A 22 -11.70 -26.20 28.78
N MET A 23 -12.31 -26.24 27.59
CA MET A 23 -13.17 -25.18 27.03
C MET A 23 -14.64 -25.55 26.98
N GLY A 24 -15.06 -26.60 27.68
CA GLY A 24 -16.44 -27.02 27.73
C GLY A 24 -16.68 -28.43 27.17
N GLU A 25 -17.96 -28.76 27.06
CA GLU A 25 -18.44 -30.05 26.59
C GLU A 25 -19.15 -29.91 25.23
N VAL A 26 -18.91 -30.83 24.32
CA VAL A 26 -19.54 -30.83 22.98
C VAL A 26 -20.49 -32.01 22.88
N TYR A 27 -21.74 -31.74 22.52
CA TYR A 27 -22.80 -32.70 22.44
C TYR A 27 -23.34 -32.80 20.99
N ARG A 28 -23.72 -34.01 20.59
CA ARG A 28 -24.62 -34.23 19.48
C ARG A 28 -26.02 -33.93 19.95
N ALA A 29 -26.76 -33.09 19.21
CA ALA A 29 -28.14 -32.72 19.55
C ALA A 29 -29.03 -32.73 18.30
N ARG A 30 -30.31 -32.73 18.48
CA ARG A 30 -31.34 -32.62 17.43
C ARG A 30 -31.99 -31.24 17.52
N ASP A 31 -31.97 -30.47 16.47
CA ASP A 31 -32.80 -29.27 16.31
C ASP A 31 -34.22 -29.71 16.02
N THR A 32 -35.14 -29.56 17.01
CA THR A 32 -36.50 -30.04 16.90
C THR A 32 -37.40 -29.19 15.99
N ARG A 33 -36.95 -27.97 15.58
CA ARG A 33 -37.69 -27.09 14.66
C ARG A 33 -37.39 -27.44 13.20
N LEU A 34 -36.12 -27.74 12.93
CA LEU A 34 -35.61 -27.98 11.56
C LEU A 34 -35.32 -29.46 11.28
N GLU A 35 -35.61 -30.33 12.25
CA GLU A 35 -35.39 -31.79 12.20
C GLU A 35 -34.01 -32.23 11.74
N ARG A 36 -32.98 -31.48 12.09
CA ARG A 36 -31.55 -31.74 11.70
C ARG A 36 -30.69 -32.06 12.91
N THR A 37 -29.61 -32.79 12.67
CA THR A 37 -28.57 -33.03 13.67
C THR A 37 -27.61 -31.84 13.72
N VAL A 38 -27.28 -31.39 14.93
CA VAL A 38 -26.36 -30.28 15.21
C VAL A 38 -25.32 -30.71 16.27
N ALA A 39 -24.20 -29.98 16.34
CA ALA A 39 -23.27 -30.08 17.45
C ALA A 39 -23.48 -28.87 18.37
N ILE A 40 -23.55 -29.12 19.67
CA ILE A 40 -23.71 -28.06 20.68
C ILE A 40 -22.49 -28.06 21.59
N LYS A 41 -21.81 -26.92 21.64
CA LYS A 41 -20.72 -26.69 22.59
C LYS A 41 -21.25 -25.87 23.77
N VAL A 42 -21.17 -26.48 24.95
CA VAL A 42 -21.57 -25.85 26.22
C VAL A 42 -20.35 -25.24 26.86
N LEU A 43 -20.46 -23.97 27.24
CA LEU A 43 -19.34 -23.24 27.86
C LEU A 43 -19.28 -23.48 29.37
N PRO A 44 -18.07 -23.45 29.98
CA PRO A 44 -17.91 -23.54 31.42
C PRO A 44 -18.63 -22.39 32.14
N GLU A 45 -19.31 -22.71 33.26
CA GLU A 45 -20.08 -21.76 34.07
C GLU A 45 -19.26 -20.54 34.53
N ALA A 46 -17.98 -20.77 34.87
CA ALA A 46 -17.06 -19.70 35.27
C ALA A 46 -16.80 -18.64 34.20
N LEU A 47 -16.87 -19.01 32.92
CA LEU A 47 -16.75 -18.07 31.77
C LEU A 47 -18.08 -17.40 31.45
N ALA A 48 -19.19 -18.10 31.60
CA ALA A 48 -20.55 -17.58 31.38
C ALA A 48 -20.93 -16.51 32.40
N ALA A 49 -20.35 -16.47 33.58
CA ALA A 49 -20.63 -15.52 34.63
C ALA A 49 -20.02 -14.10 34.45
N ASP A 50 -19.02 -13.93 33.56
CA ASP A 50 -18.36 -12.64 33.31
C ASP A 50 -19.14 -11.79 32.27
N PRO A 51 -19.71 -10.62 32.62
CA PRO A 51 -20.46 -9.77 31.70
C PRO A 51 -19.61 -9.23 30.54
N GLN A 52 -18.31 -8.97 30.76
CA GLN A 52 -17.40 -8.49 29.71
C GLN A 52 -17.05 -9.61 28.72
N PHE A 53 -16.93 -10.83 29.22
CA PHE A 53 -16.78 -12.01 28.37
C PHE A 53 -18.00 -12.21 27.48
N ARG A 54 -19.22 -12.12 28.04
CA ARG A 54 -20.49 -12.27 27.29
C ARG A 54 -20.62 -11.29 26.14
N THR A 55 -20.40 -10.01 26.39
CA THR A 55 -20.52 -8.96 25.34
C THR A 55 -19.55 -9.20 24.19
N ARG A 56 -18.32 -9.64 24.48
CA ARG A 56 -17.32 -9.97 23.45
C ARG A 56 -17.67 -11.27 22.72
N PHE A 57 -18.08 -12.28 23.45
CA PHE A 57 -18.50 -13.57 22.94
C PHE A 57 -19.63 -13.42 21.91
N ASP A 58 -20.67 -12.66 22.20
CA ASP A 58 -21.80 -12.42 21.30
C ASP A 58 -21.37 -11.69 20.04
N ARG A 59 -20.45 -10.73 20.16
CA ARG A 59 -19.91 -10.00 19.01
C ARG A 59 -19.05 -10.89 18.10
N GLU A 60 -18.14 -11.67 18.67
CA GLU A 60 -17.29 -12.58 17.93
C GLU A 60 -18.11 -13.71 17.28
N ALA A 61 -19.06 -14.27 18.00
CA ALA A 61 -19.95 -15.31 17.47
C ALA A 61 -20.79 -14.80 16.28
N ARG A 62 -21.29 -13.56 16.33
CA ARG A 62 -21.98 -12.93 15.18
C ARG A 62 -21.05 -12.76 13.98
N THR A 63 -19.81 -12.41 14.18
CA THR A 63 -18.85 -12.29 13.06
C THR A 63 -18.53 -13.65 12.45
N ILE A 64 -18.33 -14.67 13.29
CA ILE A 64 -18.06 -16.05 12.85
C ILE A 64 -19.27 -16.65 12.12
N SER A 65 -20.50 -16.34 12.56
CA SER A 65 -21.71 -16.87 11.90
C SER A 65 -21.91 -16.36 10.47
N GLN A 66 -21.21 -15.27 10.08
CA GLN A 66 -21.22 -14.74 8.71
C GLN A 66 -20.14 -15.38 7.81
N LEU A 67 -19.28 -16.24 8.36
CA LEU A 67 -18.25 -16.92 7.59
C LEU A 67 -18.86 -18.12 6.83
N ASP A 68 -19.15 -17.92 5.56
CA ASP A 68 -19.53 -19.00 4.64
C ASP A 68 -18.33 -19.44 3.83
N HIS A 69 -17.85 -20.69 4.09
CA HIS A 69 -16.71 -21.28 3.42
C HIS A 69 -16.73 -22.82 3.52
N PRO A 70 -16.41 -23.58 2.46
CA PRO A 70 -16.48 -25.06 2.48
C PRO A 70 -15.61 -25.69 3.56
N HIS A 71 -14.51 -25.03 3.97
CA HIS A 71 -13.55 -25.54 4.96
C HIS A 71 -13.65 -24.85 6.33
N ILE A 72 -14.76 -24.20 6.64
CA ILE A 72 -15.11 -23.66 7.98
C ILE A 72 -16.35 -24.38 8.48
N CYS A 73 -16.37 -24.79 9.75
CA CYS A 73 -17.56 -25.30 10.41
C CYS A 73 -18.56 -24.16 10.63
N ALA A 74 -19.77 -24.29 10.06
CA ALA A 74 -20.78 -23.25 10.17
C ALA A 74 -21.30 -23.13 11.60
N LEU A 75 -21.38 -21.90 12.14
CA LEU A 75 -22.06 -21.57 13.38
C LEU A 75 -23.52 -21.22 13.05
N HIS A 76 -24.46 -21.98 13.61
CA HIS A 76 -25.88 -21.86 13.30
C HIS A 76 -26.64 -20.97 14.25
N ASP A 77 -26.30 -21.02 15.55
CA ASP A 77 -27.02 -20.30 16.60
C ASP A 77 -26.15 -20.12 17.84
N VAL A 78 -26.53 -19.18 18.69
CA VAL A 78 -25.90 -18.90 19.98
C VAL A 78 -27.04 -18.73 20.99
N GLY A 79 -26.96 -19.38 22.14
CA GLY A 79 -28.05 -19.32 23.13
C GLY A 79 -27.53 -19.38 24.55
N GLU A 80 -28.44 -19.03 25.46
CA GLU A 80 -28.29 -19.21 26.90
C GLU A 80 -29.58 -19.77 27.48
N GLN A 81 -29.47 -20.75 28.35
CA GLN A 81 -30.58 -21.28 29.09
C GLN A 81 -30.15 -21.68 30.50
N ASP A 82 -30.89 -21.24 31.52
CA ASP A 82 -30.64 -21.53 32.95
C ASP A 82 -29.18 -21.20 33.37
N GLY A 83 -28.62 -20.10 32.81
CA GLY A 83 -27.25 -19.67 33.05
C GLY A 83 -26.18 -20.45 32.29
N VAL A 84 -26.57 -21.38 31.43
CA VAL A 84 -25.67 -22.17 30.56
C VAL A 84 -25.61 -21.55 29.19
N ALA A 85 -24.49 -20.96 28.83
CA ALA A 85 -24.23 -20.43 27.49
C ALA A 85 -23.77 -21.57 26.54
N TYR A 86 -24.29 -21.57 25.30
CA TYR A 86 -23.95 -22.60 24.33
C TYR A 86 -23.87 -22.06 22.90
N LEU A 87 -23.07 -22.74 22.07
CA LEU A 87 -22.93 -22.53 20.62
C LEU A 87 -23.51 -23.71 19.86
N VAL A 88 -24.30 -23.44 18.84
CA VAL A 88 -24.89 -24.47 17.95
C VAL A 88 -24.17 -24.43 16.62
N MET A 89 -23.53 -25.53 16.27
CA MET A 89 -22.67 -25.63 15.09
C MET A 89 -23.12 -26.77 14.16
N GLN A 90 -22.65 -26.75 12.95
CA GLN A 90 -22.82 -27.86 12.01
C GLN A 90 -22.28 -29.15 12.63
N TYR A 91 -23.10 -30.20 12.66
CA TYR A 91 -22.59 -31.54 12.98
C TYR A 91 -21.79 -32.09 11.81
N LEU A 92 -20.53 -32.49 12.07
CA LEU A 92 -19.61 -33.04 11.06
C LEU A 92 -19.37 -34.52 11.29
N GLU A 93 -19.52 -35.34 10.23
CA GLU A 93 -19.16 -36.72 10.24
C GLU A 93 -17.72 -36.87 9.74
N GLY A 94 -16.87 -37.59 10.50
CA GLY A 94 -15.46 -37.75 10.20
C GLY A 94 -14.63 -37.98 11.46
N GLU A 95 -13.34 -37.71 11.34
CA GLU A 95 -12.38 -37.81 12.45
C GLU A 95 -11.55 -36.54 12.54
N THR A 96 -10.99 -36.23 13.70
CA THR A 96 -10.08 -35.11 13.84
C THR A 96 -8.73 -35.43 13.21
N LEU A 97 -8.03 -34.39 12.73
CA LEU A 97 -6.66 -34.54 12.23
C LEU A 97 -5.73 -35.12 13.32
N ALA A 98 -5.97 -34.79 14.61
CA ALA A 98 -5.22 -35.37 15.73
C ALA A 98 -5.35 -36.90 15.74
N ALA A 99 -6.58 -37.44 15.72
CA ALA A 99 -6.83 -38.89 15.69
C ALA A 99 -6.22 -39.55 14.48
N ARG A 100 -6.22 -38.88 13.30
CA ARG A 100 -5.57 -39.37 12.09
C ARG A 100 -4.06 -39.44 12.26
N LEU A 101 -3.41 -38.41 12.80
CA LEU A 101 -1.96 -38.38 13.02
C LEU A 101 -1.51 -39.45 14.03
N GLU A 102 -2.23 -39.60 15.13
CA GLU A 102 -1.96 -40.66 16.11
C GLU A 102 -1.99 -42.04 15.51
N ARG A 103 -2.98 -42.34 14.66
CA ARG A 103 -3.03 -43.66 13.95
C ARG A 103 -1.92 -43.85 12.95
N THR A 104 -1.47 -42.76 12.31
CA THR A 104 -0.37 -42.89 11.30
C THR A 104 0.98 -43.10 12.01
N THR A 105 1.16 -42.60 13.22
CA THR A 105 2.41 -42.80 13.99
C THR A 105 2.43 -44.11 14.77
N THR A 106 1.26 -44.66 15.13
CA THR A 106 1.17 -45.92 15.88
C THR A 106 1.37 -47.13 14.95
N GLY A 107 2.49 -47.85 15.10
CA GLY A 107 2.81 -49.09 14.31
C GLY A 107 3.63 -48.82 13.05
N HIS A 108 4.08 -47.64 12.77
CA HIS A 108 4.96 -47.27 11.67
C HIS A 108 6.34 -46.77 12.17
N PRO A 109 7.39 -46.82 11.34
CA PRO A 109 8.70 -46.27 11.74
C PRO A 109 8.61 -44.78 12.16
N PRO A 110 9.42 -44.38 13.16
CA PRO A 110 9.45 -42.95 13.58
C PRO A 110 9.73 -42.03 12.39
N GLY A 111 8.83 -41.06 12.15
CA GLY A 111 8.93 -40.10 11.06
C GLY A 111 8.00 -40.40 9.89
N SER A 112 7.01 -41.26 10.03
CA SER A 112 5.95 -41.50 9.03
C SER A 112 4.83 -40.46 9.25
N GLY A 113 4.83 -39.40 8.44
CA GLY A 113 3.71 -38.43 8.35
C GLY A 113 2.58 -38.95 7.46
N LEU A 114 1.63 -38.12 7.13
CA LEU A 114 0.59 -38.36 6.14
C LEU A 114 1.20 -38.54 4.74
N ALA A 115 0.51 -39.25 3.84
CA ALA A 115 0.89 -39.27 2.44
C ALA A 115 1.00 -37.84 1.89
N PHE A 116 2.07 -37.58 1.13
CA PHE A 116 2.47 -36.24 0.70
C PHE A 116 1.31 -35.45 0.07
N ASP A 117 0.63 -36.03 -0.93
CA ASP A 117 -0.47 -35.34 -1.62
C ASP A 117 -1.67 -35.07 -0.70
N ARG A 118 -1.92 -35.99 0.25
CA ARG A 118 -3.01 -35.79 1.23
C ARG A 118 -2.70 -34.72 2.25
N ALA A 119 -1.46 -34.67 2.76
CA ALA A 119 -1.00 -33.60 3.66
C ALA A 119 -1.07 -32.25 2.97
N LEU A 120 -0.65 -32.16 1.71
CA LEU A 120 -0.69 -30.93 0.92
C LEU A 120 -2.12 -30.46 0.64
N THR A 121 -3.04 -31.37 0.31
CA THR A 121 -4.47 -31.06 0.12
C THR A 121 -5.06 -30.49 1.41
N ILE A 122 -4.84 -31.16 2.55
CA ILE A 122 -5.35 -30.67 3.85
C ILE A 122 -4.76 -29.30 4.21
N ALA A 123 -3.46 -29.08 3.93
CA ALA A 123 -2.82 -27.79 4.16
C ALA A 123 -3.46 -26.66 3.34
N ILE A 124 -3.76 -26.90 2.06
CA ILE A 124 -4.44 -25.95 1.17
C ILE A 124 -5.86 -25.65 1.68
N GLU A 125 -6.61 -26.66 2.10
CA GLU A 125 -7.97 -26.51 2.63
C GLU A 125 -7.99 -25.67 3.92
N ILE A 126 -7.06 -25.93 4.86
CA ILE A 126 -6.92 -25.19 6.11
C ILE A 126 -6.56 -23.71 5.83
N VAL A 127 -5.55 -23.47 5.00
CA VAL A 127 -5.10 -22.09 4.76
C VAL A 127 -6.12 -21.28 3.97
N SER A 128 -6.92 -21.94 3.11
CA SER A 128 -8.05 -21.30 2.41
C SER A 128 -9.14 -20.84 3.40
N ALA A 129 -9.39 -21.64 4.44
CA ALA A 129 -10.31 -21.26 5.53
C ALA A 129 -9.75 -20.10 6.37
N LEU A 130 -8.45 -20.11 6.69
CA LEU A 130 -7.80 -19.01 7.40
C LEU A 130 -7.82 -17.71 6.60
N ASP A 131 -7.56 -17.75 5.30
CA ASP A 131 -7.61 -16.56 4.43
C ASP A 131 -9.02 -15.93 4.45
N LYS A 132 -10.07 -16.73 4.36
CA LYS A 132 -11.46 -16.25 4.48
C LYS A 132 -11.73 -15.60 5.82
N ALA A 133 -11.30 -16.23 6.93
CA ALA A 133 -11.49 -15.72 8.28
C ALA A 133 -10.71 -14.41 8.51
N HIS A 134 -9.44 -14.36 8.12
CA HIS A 134 -8.58 -13.19 8.29
C HIS A 134 -9.10 -11.97 7.51
N ARG A 135 -9.60 -12.16 6.29
CA ARG A 135 -10.25 -11.07 5.52
C ARG A 135 -11.53 -10.55 6.18
N ALA A 136 -12.19 -11.35 6.99
CA ALA A 136 -13.34 -10.93 7.78
C ALA A 136 -12.95 -10.35 9.16
N GLY A 137 -11.64 -10.18 9.44
CA GLY A 137 -11.11 -9.68 10.70
C GLY A 137 -11.16 -10.70 11.84
N VAL A 138 -11.34 -12.00 11.54
CA VAL A 138 -11.42 -13.09 12.53
C VAL A 138 -10.09 -13.84 12.56
N ILE A 139 -9.46 -13.93 13.72
CA ILE A 139 -8.23 -14.68 14.00
C ILE A 139 -8.60 -15.95 14.77
N HIS A 140 -8.04 -17.10 14.37
CA HIS A 140 -8.40 -18.40 14.98
C HIS A 140 -7.84 -18.59 16.40
N ARG A 141 -6.60 -18.18 16.64
CA ARG A 141 -5.90 -18.17 17.96
C ARG A 141 -5.70 -19.51 18.66
N ASP A 142 -6.24 -20.61 18.16
CA ASP A 142 -6.11 -21.96 18.74
C ASP A 142 -6.03 -23.03 17.64
N LEU A 143 -5.29 -22.77 16.56
CA LEU A 143 -5.11 -23.72 15.47
C LEU A 143 -4.22 -24.88 15.93
N LYS A 144 -4.77 -26.11 15.88
CA LYS A 144 -4.10 -27.36 16.26
C LYS A 144 -4.81 -28.55 15.60
N PRO A 145 -4.20 -29.76 15.54
CA PRO A 145 -4.82 -30.92 14.88
C PRO A 145 -6.20 -31.31 15.45
N GLY A 146 -6.44 -31.06 16.74
CA GLY A 146 -7.75 -31.34 17.38
C GLY A 146 -8.88 -30.42 16.90
N ASN A 147 -8.53 -29.26 16.35
CA ASN A 147 -9.49 -28.27 15.84
C ASN A 147 -9.64 -28.32 14.29
N VAL A 148 -9.18 -29.42 13.68
CA VAL A 148 -9.37 -29.71 12.25
C VAL A 148 -10.10 -31.03 12.10
N MET A 149 -11.30 -31.00 11.49
CA MET A 149 -12.09 -32.18 11.21
C MET A 149 -11.87 -32.65 9.77
N LEU A 150 -11.55 -33.91 9.56
CA LEU A 150 -11.43 -34.54 8.25
C LEU A 150 -12.77 -35.20 7.90
N THR A 151 -13.48 -34.62 6.94
CA THR A 151 -14.78 -35.12 6.47
C THR A 151 -14.66 -35.71 5.06
N ALA A 152 -15.77 -36.29 4.56
CA ALA A 152 -15.83 -36.78 3.18
C ALA A 152 -15.64 -35.65 2.13
N THR A 153 -15.96 -34.41 2.48
CA THR A 153 -15.87 -33.23 1.60
C THR A 153 -14.59 -32.39 1.79
N GLY A 154 -13.65 -32.84 2.63
CA GLY A 154 -12.38 -32.19 2.91
C GLY A 154 -12.19 -31.83 4.39
N ALA A 155 -11.12 -31.10 4.69
CA ALA A 155 -10.87 -30.59 6.04
C ALA A 155 -11.76 -29.39 6.36
N LYS A 156 -12.22 -29.29 7.62
CA LYS A 156 -12.97 -28.17 8.15
C LYS A 156 -12.38 -27.66 9.46
N LEU A 157 -12.17 -26.37 9.57
CA LEU A 157 -11.74 -25.72 10.81
C LEU A 157 -12.90 -25.65 11.81
N LEU A 158 -12.60 -26.00 13.04
CA LEU A 158 -13.48 -25.94 14.20
C LEU A 158 -13.04 -24.83 15.15
N ASP A 159 -13.89 -24.38 16.04
CA ASP A 159 -13.56 -23.64 17.27
C ASP A 159 -12.61 -22.46 17.08
N PHE A 160 -13.02 -21.45 16.31
CA PHE A 160 -12.37 -20.14 16.37
C PHE A 160 -12.35 -19.65 17.82
N GLY A 161 -11.17 -19.24 18.30
CA GLY A 161 -10.83 -19.05 19.72
C GLY A 161 -11.64 -18.00 20.52
N ILE A 162 -12.96 -18.01 20.39
CA ILE A 162 -13.92 -17.10 21.04
C ILE A 162 -13.71 -17.01 22.57
N ALA A 163 -13.15 -18.07 23.20
CA ALA A 163 -12.94 -18.13 24.63
C ALA A 163 -11.54 -17.71 25.10
N LYS A 164 -10.59 -17.37 24.20
CA LYS A 164 -9.19 -17.09 24.51
C LYS A 164 -8.76 -15.63 24.48
N SER A 165 -9.66 -14.67 24.29
CA SER A 165 -9.29 -13.25 24.30
C SER A 165 -8.97 -12.78 25.72
N GLN A 166 -7.65 -12.71 26.01
CA GLN A 166 -7.01 -12.11 27.19
C GLN A 166 -7.45 -12.64 28.57
N ALA A 167 -6.77 -13.68 29.03
CA ALA A 167 -6.43 -13.72 30.46
C ALA A 167 -5.48 -12.53 30.72
N PRO A 168 -5.66 -11.76 31.82
CA PRO A 168 -4.78 -10.63 32.10
C PRO A 168 -3.35 -11.13 32.19
N ALA A 169 -2.44 -10.49 31.45
CA ALA A 169 -1.00 -10.70 31.60
C ALA A 169 -0.64 -10.52 33.08
N VAL A 170 -0.13 -11.57 33.70
CA VAL A 170 0.52 -11.46 35.02
C VAL A 170 1.83 -10.74 34.73
N ALA A 171 1.76 -9.42 34.69
CA ALA A 171 2.92 -8.56 34.71
C ALA A 171 3.48 -8.55 36.14
N GLY A 172 4.66 -9.11 36.29
CA GLY A 172 5.55 -8.79 37.36
C GLY A 172 5.37 -9.58 38.69
N SER A 173 6.30 -10.43 38.88
CA SER A 173 6.82 -11.01 40.13
C SER A 173 6.64 -12.53 40.29
N GLY A 174 7.78 -13.22 40.22
CA GLY A 174 8.03 -14.44 40.94
C GLY A 174 7.41 -15.72 40.45
N LEU A 175 8.22 -16.57 39.92
CA LEU A 175 8.06 -18.03 39.71
C LEU A 175 7.55 -18.83 40.94
N SER A 176 6.79 -18.25 41.87
CA SER A 176 6.48 -18.85 43.16
C SER A 176 5.01 -19.12 43.48
N MET A 177 4.11 -19.05 42.53
CA MET A 177 2.67 -19.36 42.75
C MET A 177 2.13 -20.39 41.76
N LEU A 178 2.80 -21.52 41.59
CA LEU A 178 2.16 -22.74 41.12
C LEU A 178 1.55 -23.45 42.35
N PRO A 179 0.27 -23.90 42.30
CA PRO A 179 -0.33 -24.63 43.41
C PRO A 179 0.48 -25.90 43.67
N THR A 180 0.86 -26.11 44.95
CA THR A 180 1.60 -27.28 45.42
C THR A 180 0.74 -28.52 45.59
N THR A 181 -0.34 -28.67 44.83
CA THR A 181 -1.10 -29.93 44.75
C THR A 181 -0.93 -30.55 43.38
N PRO A 182 -0.48 -31.82 43.29
CA PRO A 182 -0.21 -32.44 41.99
C PRO A 182 -1.53 -32.61 41.21
N PRO A 183 -1.67 -31.96 40.01
CA PRO A 183 -2.77 -32.31 39.12
C PRO A 183 -2.58 -33.72 38.61
N SER A 184 -3.67 -34.46 38.44
CA SER A 184 -3.67 -35.81 37.85
C SER A 184 -2.90 -35.84 36.53
N LEU A 185 -2.17 -36.90 36.22
CA LEU A 185 -1.36 -37.09 35.00
C LEU A 185 -2.08 -36.73 33.67
N THR A 186 -3.41 -36.80 33.64
CA THR A 186 -4.26 -36.44 32.53
C THR A 186 -4.34 -34.91 32.27
N ALA A 187 -4.29 -34.07 33.33
CA ALA A 187 -4.33 -32.62 33.17
C ALA A 187 -2.98 -32.03 32.71
N GLN A 188 -1.85 -32.62 33.08
CA GLN A 188 -0.52 -32.22 32.61
C GLN A 188 -0.33 -32.52 31.11
N GLY A 189 -0.80 -33.66 30.64
CA GLY A 189 -0.73 -34.02 29.20
C GLY A 189 -1.56 -33.11 28.32
N ALA A 190 -2.74 -32.67 28.76
CA ALA A 190 -3.61 -31.75 28.00
C ALA A 190 -3.05 -30.32 27.92
N ILE A 191 -2.39 -29.84 28.95
CA ILE A 191 -1.76 -28.49 28.97
C ILE A 191 -0.53 -28.46 28.04
N ILE A 192 0.34 -29.50 28.09
CA ILE A 192 1.51 -29.59 27.22
C ILE A 192 1.13 -29.70 25.76
N GLY A 193 0.07 -30.45 25.41
CA GLY A 193 -0.39 -30.65 24.03
C GLY A 193 -0.87 -29.36 23.33
N THR A 194 -1.41 -28.40 24.05
CA THR A 194 -1.87 -27.13 23.48
C THR A 194 -0.73 -26.15 23.26
N LEU A 195 0.31 -26.15 24.10
CA LEU A 195 1.46 -25.25 24.00
C LEU A 195 2.27 -25.46 22.71
N GLN A 196 2.28 -26.65 22.13
CA GLN A 196 3.13 -27.05 20.99
C GLN A 196 2.84 -26.29 19.67
N TYR A 197 1.68 -25.60 19.57
CA TYR A 197 1.26 -24.83 18.41
C TYR A 197 1.14 -23.32 18.70
N MET A 198 1.39 -22.89 19.95
CA MET A 198 1.35 -21.49 20.31
C MET A 198 2.51 -20.75 19.69
N ALA A 199 2.21 -19.55 19.17
CA ALA A 199 3.22 -18.66 18.63
C ALA A 199 4.01 -17.96 19.76
N PRO A 200 5.28 -17.55 19.53
CA PRO A 200 6.10 -16.83 20.50
C PRO A 200 5.40 -15.66 21.17
N GLU A 201 4.72 -14.80 20.41
CA GLU A 201 3.98 -13.63 20.90
C GLU A 201 2.83 -14.01 21.85
N GLN A 202 2.18 -15.16 21.65
CA GLN A 202 1.15 -15.65 22.59
C GLN A 202 1.75 -16.10 23.93
N LEU A 203 2.94 -16.73 23.89
CA LEU A 203 3.65 -17.14 25.09
C LEU A 203 4.21 -15.95 25.88
N GLU A 204 4.56 -14.86 25.19
CA GLU A 204 5.02 -13.60 25.74
C GLU A 204 3.88 -12.68 26.21
N GLY A 205 2.60 -13.04 25.94
CA GLY A 205 1.44 -12.24 26.30
C GLY A 205 1.24 -10.98 25.44
N LYS A 206 1.85 -10.95 24.25
CA LYS A 206 1.66 -9.88 23.26
C LYS A 206 0.36 -10.06 22.46
N ASP A 207 -0.07 -9.04 21.76
CA ASP A 207 -1.28 -9.10 20.92
C ASP A 207 -1.12 -10.12 19.80
N ALA A 208 -2.13 -10.99 19.64
CA ALA A 208 -2.21 -11.99 18.58
C ALA A 208 -2.89 -11.41 17.34
N ASP A 209 -2.24 -11.52 16.19
CA ASP A 209 -2.79 -11.15 14.88
C ASP A 209 -2.86 -12.36 13.92
N ALA A 210 -3.17 -12.14 12.63
CA ALA A 210 -3.27 -13.19 11.62
C ALA A 210 -1.97 -14.03 11.49
N ARG A 211 -0.81 -13.48 11.81
CA ARG A 211 0.50 -14.13 11.75
C ARG A 211 0.71 -15.14 12.87
N THR A 212 -0.06 -15.02 13.94
CA THR A 212 -0.15 -16.02 15.01
C THR A 212 -0.73 -17.34 14.49
N ASP A 213 -1.80 -17.29 13.70
CA ASP A 213 -2.38 -18.47 13.06
C ASP A 213 -1.43 -19.08 12.02
N ILE A 214 -0.64 -18.23 11.33
CA ILE A 214 0.37 -18.67 10.36
C ILE A 214 1.49 -19.47 11.04
N PHE A 215 1.94 -19.07 12.24
CA PHE A 215 2.89 -19.85 13.01
C PHE A 215 2.30 -21.21 13.41
N ALA A 216 1.10 -21.21 13.98
CA ALA A 216 0.41 -22.46 14.35
C ALA A 216 0.17 -23.38 13.15
N PHE A 217 -0.15 -22.82 11.98
CA PHE A 217 -0.26 -23.53 10.71
C PHE A 217 1.08 -24.16 10.31
N GLY A 218 2.20 -23.44 10.43
CA GLY A 218 3.55 -23.97 10.16
C GLY A 218 3.88 -25.19 11.04
N ALA A 219 3.56 -25.15 12.34
CA ALA A 219 3.75 -26.26 13.26
C ALA A 219 2.86 -27.46 12.89
N LEU A 220 1.61 -27.20 12.47
CA LEU A 220 0.67 -28.21 12.03
C LEU A 220 1.15 -28.90 10.73
N VAL A 221 1.60 -28.11 9.75
CA VAL A 221 2.13 -28.64 8.48
C VAL A 221 3.37 -29.48 8.71
N HIS A 222 4.30 -29.01 9.53
CA HIS A 222 5.47 -29.80 9.90
C HIS A 222 5.08 -31.17 10.45
N GLU A 223 4.12 -31.23 11.36
CA GLU A 223 3.67 -32.48 11.93
C GLU A 223 2.95 -33.37 10.90
N MET A 224 2.11 -32.81 10.03
CA MET A 224 1.42 -33.57 8.99
C MET A 224 2.40 -34.27 8.04
N PHE A 225 3.49 -33.63 7.67
CA PHE A 225 4.47 -34.19 6.73
C PHE A 225 5.48 -35.14 7.40
N THR A 226 5.87 -34.84 8.64
CA THR A 226 6.95 -35.56 9.33
C THR A 226 6.47 -36.62 10.32
N GLY A 227 5.22 -36.53 10.78
CA GLY A 227 4.71 -37.33 11.90
C GLY A 227 5.33 -36.93 13.24
N ARG A 228 6.08 -35.81 13.31
CA ARG A 228 6.73 -35.32 14.53
C ARG A 228 6.29 -33.89 14.82
N LYS A 229 6.21 -33.56 16.11
CA LYS A 229 5.93 -32.19 16.50
C LYS A 229 7.08 -31.26 16.06
N ALA A 230 6.76 -30.02 15.69
CA ALA A 230 7.77 -29.02 15.31
C ALA A 230 8.67 -28.65 16.50
N PHE A 231 8.09 -28.64 17.70
CA PHE A 231 8.80 -28.33 18.94
C PHE A 231 8.49 -29.37 20.00
N GLU A 232 9.53 -29.84 20.69
CA GLU A 232 9.44 -30.84 21.76
C GLU A 232 10.21 -30.37 22.99
N GLY A 233 9.72 -30.72 24.18
CA GLY A 233 10.37 -30.42 25.45
C GLY A 233 9.97 -31.42 26.55
N LYS A 234 10.91 -31.79 27.42
CA LYS A 234 10.65 -32.69 28.56
C LYS A 234 9.82 -32.06 29.67
N SER A 235 9.64 -30.75 29.65
CA SER A 235 8.82 -29.97 30.58
C SER A 235 8.16 -28.81 29.83
N SER A 236 7.14 -28.18 30.43
CA SER A 236 6.49 -26.99 29.86
C SER A 236 7.50 -25.86 29.64
N ALA A 237 8.43 -25.62 30.59
CA ALA A 237 9.47 -24.62 30.43
C ALA A 237 10.45 -24.95 29.28
N GLY A 238 10.85 -26.24 29.17
CA GLY A 238 11.70 -26.68 28.08
C GLY A 238 11.02 -26.58 26.71
N LEU A 239 9.71 -26.81 26.63
CA LEU A 239 8.92 -26.64 25.42
C LEU A 239 8.78 -25.14 25.04
N ILE A 240 8.53 -24.26 26.02
CA ILE A 240 8.49 -22.81 25.83
C ILE A 240 9.84 -22.31 25.27
N ALA A 241 10.95 -22.70 25.89
CA ALA A 241 12.29 -22.37 25.41
C ALA A 241 12.54 -22.87 23.99
N ALA A 242 12.09 -24.09 23.66
CA ALA A 242 12.20 -24.63 22.28
C ALA A 242 11.39 -23.80 21.26
N ILE A 243 10.19 -23.33 21.62
CA ILE A 243 9.36 -22.48 20.74
C ILE A 243 9.99 -21.11 20.56
N LEU A 244 10.58 -20.53 21.60
CA LEU A 244 11.16 -19.18 21.55
C LEU A 244 12.53 -19.13 20.84
N GLU A 245 13.37 -20.17 21.00
CA GLU A 245 14.79 -20.10 20.66
C GLU A 245 15.25 -21.07 19.57
N HIS A 246 14.55 -22.20 19.34
CA HIS A 246 15.05 -23.25 18.44
C HIS A 246 14.25 -23.32 17.13
N ASP A 247 14.95 -23.58 16.03
CA ASP A 247 14.33 -23.94 14.76
C ASP A 247 13.99 -25.43 14.74
N PRO A 248 12.84 -25.83 14.17
CA PRO A 248 12.51 -27.25 13.99
C PRO A 248 13.38 -27.90 12.93
N VAL A 249 13.46 -29.22 12.98
CA VAL A 249 14.16 -30.03 11.95
C VAL A 249 13.45 -29.83 10.61
N SER A 250 14.22 -29.68 9.51
CA SER A 250 13.62 -29.49 8.18
C SER A 250 12.75 -30.67 7.74
N VAL A 251 11.64 -30.39 7.07
CA VAL A 251 10.71 -31.41 6.58
C VAL A 251 11.40 -32.37 5.59
N SER A 252 12.25 -31.84 4.68
CA SER A 252 12.98 -32.61 3.69
C SER A 252 14.00 -33.58 4.29
N SER A 253 14.51 -33.32 5.47
CA SER A 253 15.42 -34.23 6.19
C SER A 253 14.72 -35.51 6.67
N ILE A 254 13.38 -35.48 6.83
CA ILE A 254 12.55 -36.58 7.31
C ILE A 254 11.72 -37.16 6.15
N GLN A 255 11.08 -36.30 5.35
CA GLN A 255 10.21 -36.67 4.22
C GLN A 255 10.91 -36.44 2.90
N ARG A 256 11.38 -37.52 2.25
CA ARG A 256 12.17 -37.46 1.00
C ARG A 256 11.44 -36.87 -0.20
N LEU A 257 10.10 -36.83 -0.17
CA LEU A 257 9.30 -36.22 -1.23
C LEU A 257 9.10 -34.70 -1.03
N ALA A 258 9.48 -34.15 0.13
CA ALA A 258 9.36 -32.73 0.39
C ALA A 258 10.34 -31.93 -0.47
N SER A 259 9.82 -30.94 -1.19
CA SER A 259 10.63 -30.04 -2.00
C SER A 259 11.32 -28.99 -1.13
N PRO A 260 12.45 -28.40 -1.57
CA PRO A 260 13.06 -27.25 -0.87
C PRO A 260 12.10 -26.06 -0.69
N SER A 261 11.10 -25.93 -1.56
CA SER A 261 10.06 -24.91 -1.44
C SER A 261 9.15 -25.17 -0.24
N LEU A 262 8.79 -26.43 0.06
CA LEU A 262 8.02 -26.78 1.26
C LEU A 262 8.82 -26.51 2.54
N ASP A 263 10.11 -26.83 2.57
CA ASP A 263 10.98 -26.50 3.70
C ASP A 263 11.03 -25.00 3.95
N ARG A 264 11.22 -24.19 2.91
CA ARG A 264 11.21 -22.74 3.01
C ARG A 264 9.87 -22.22 3.51
N LEU A 265 8.75 -22.75 2.98
CA LEU A 265 7.41 -22.36 3.41
C LEU A 265 7.22 -22.60 4.91
N VAL A 266 7.54 -23.80 5.41
CA VAL A 266 7.39 -24.17 6.82
C VAL A 266 8.34 -23.35 7.70
N LYS A 267 9.60 -23.17 7.29
CA LYS A 267 10.58 -22.36 8.01
C LYS A 267 10.10 -20.90 8.14
N THR A 268 9.58 -20.31 7.06
CA THR A 268 9.06 -18.94 7.08
C THR A 268 7.81 -18.80 7.98
N CYS A 269 6.94 -19.82 8.02
CA CYS A 269 5.80 -19.81 8.96
C CYS A 269 6.28 -19.84 10.43
N LEU A 270 7.37 -20.55 10.73
CA LEU A 270 7.87 -20.80 12.09
C LEU A 270 8.95 -19.82 12.55
N ASP A 271 9.16 -18.72 11.81
CA ASP A 271 10.03 -17.63 12.27
C ASP A 271 9.55 -17.07 13.62
N LYS A 272 10.48 -16.75 14.51
CA LYS A 272 10.17 -16.27 15.86
C LYS A 272 9.61 -14.86 15.85
N ILE A 273 10.03 -14.06 14.90
CA ILE A 273 9.58 -12.67 14.70
C ILE A 273 8.39 -12.66 13.72
N PRO A 274 7.20 -12.18 14.12
CA PRO A 274 6.02 -12.17 13.26
C PRO A 274 6.22 -11.47 11.92
N ASP A 275 7.07 -10.42 11.87
CA ASP A 275 7.32 -9.65 10.65
C ASP A 275 8.11 -10.43 9.59
N ASN A 276 8.85 -11.47 9.99
CA ASN A 276 9.58 -12.36 9.08
C ASN A 276 8.73 -13.51 8.53
N ARG A 277 7.51 -13.73 9.08
CA ARG A 277 6.60 -14.78 8.63
C ARG A 277 5.87 -14.36 7.35
N TRP A 278 5.14 -15.29 6.77
CA TRP A 278 4.13 -14.96 5.76
C TRP A 278 3.17 -13.92 6.35
N GLN A 279 2.90 -12.84 5.61
CA GLN A 279 2.10 -11.73 6.13
C GLN A 279 0.59 -11.93 5.93
N SER A 280 0.18 -12.85 5.06
CA SER A 280 -1.23 -13.23 4.89
C SER A 280 -1.40 -14.72 4.61
N ALA A 281 -2.53 -15.27 5.03
CA ALA A 281 -2.92 -16.63 4.67
C ALA A 281 -3.15 -16.79 3.16
N GLY A 282 -3.53 -15.71 2.46
CA GLY A 282 -3.68 -15.69 1.00
C GLY A 282 -2.35 -15.90 0.26
N ASP A 283 -1.24 -15.32 0.74
CA ASP A 283 0.09 -15.56 0.16
C ASP A 283 0.53 -17.00 0.36
N LEU A 284 0.34 -17.49 1.57
CA LEU A 284 0.64 -18.88 1.95
C LEU A 284 -0.18 -19.89 1.12
N LEU A 285 -1.46 -19.58 0.85
CA LEU A 285 -2.32 -20.40 -0.02
C LEU A 285 -1.79 -20.49 -1.46
N ARG A 286 -1.30 -19.39 -1.99
CA ARG A 286 -0.72 -19.34 -3.35
C ARG A 286 0.53 -20.20 -3.44
N GLU A 287 1.41 -20.12 -2.45
CA GLU A 287 2.65 -20.92 -2.42
C GLU A 287 2.35 -22.42 -2.29
N LEU A 288 1.40 -22.82 -1.44
CA LEU A 288 0.98 -24.23 -1.33
C LEU A 288 0.38 -24.77 -2.61
N ARG A 289 -0.43 -24.00 -3.32
CA ARG A 289 -0.98 -24.40 -4.63
C ARG A 289 0.12 -24.57 -5.66
N TRP A 290 1.10 -23.68 -5.67
CA TRP A 290 2.25 -23.79 -6.55
C TRP A 290 3.08 -25.05 -6.25
N ILE A 291 3.28 -25.40 -4.97
CA ILE A 291 3.94 -26.65 -4.56
C ILE A 291 3.12 -27.87 -5.01
N ALA A 292 1.78 -27.81 -4.97
CA ALA A 292 0.89 -28.88 -5.39
C ALA A 292 0.89 -29.09 -6.91
N GLU A 293 1.01 -28.02 -7.70
CA GLU A 293 1.05 -28.08 -9.16
C GLU A 293 2.37 -28.63 -9.69
N GLY A 294 3.44 -28.69 -8.91
CA GLY A 294 4.77 -29.27 -9.15
C GLY A 294 5.38 -28.99 -10.55
N PRO A 295 6.69 -28.96 -10.75
CA PRO A 295 7.24 -29.00 -12.09
C PRO A 295 6.88 -30.32 -12.73
N SER A 296 6.14 -30.28 -13.85
CA SER A 296 5.77 -31.46 -14.63
C SER A 296 7.05 -32.26 -14.92
N SER A 297 7.30 -33.30 -14.13
CA SER A 297 8.45 -34.17 -14.33
C SER A 297 8.22 -35.00 -15.61
N GLU A 298 8.99 -34.67 -16.63
CA GLU A 298 9.21 -35.55 -17.77
C GLU A 298 9.55 -36.94 -17.25
N ARG A 299 8.69 -37.90 -17.58
CA ARG A 299 8.95 -39.31 -17.36
C ARG A 299 10.22 -39.66 -18.12
N ALA A 300 11.31 -39.93 -17.40
CA ALA A 300 12.51 -40.48 -17.92
C ALA A 300 12.22 -41.86 -18.52
N VAL A 301 12.20 -41.94 -19.83
CA VAL A 301 12.18 -43.21 -20.58
C VAL A 301 13.60 -43.76 -20.52
N SER A 302 13.80 -44.86 -19.80
CA SER A 302 15.05 -45.62 -19.79
C SER A 302 15.30 -46.23 -21.15
N PRO A 303 16.49 -46.10 -21.75
CA PRO A 303 16.80 -46.77 -23.01
C PRO A 303 17.06 -48.24 -22.75
N ARG A 304 16.21 -49.12 -23.30
CA ARG A 304 16.49 -50.55 -23.44
C ARG A 304 17.64 -50.73 -24.45
N ARG A 305 18.76 -51.24 -23.99
CA ARG A 305 19.84 -51.81 -24.83
C ARG A 305 19.29 -52.99 -25.59
N THR A 306 19.22 -52.88 -26.92
CA THR A 306 19.23 -54.06 -27.82
C THR A 306 20.46 -53.97 -28.69
N GLY A 307 21.40 -54.88 -28.44
CA GLY A 307 22.49 -55.16 -29.37
C GLY A 307 21.96 -55.96 -30.53
N TRP A 308 22.31 -55.55 -31.75
CA TRP A 308 22.43 -56.37 -32.92
C TRP A 308 23.05 -55.54 -34.07
N LEU A 309 24.13 -56.07 -34.59
CA LEU A 309 24.58 -56.25 -35.97
C LEU A 309 26.07 -55.90 -36.13
N ARG A 310 26.82 -56.92 -36.06
CA ARG A 310 28.11 -57.04 -36.75
C ARG A 310 27.86 -57.68 -38.09
N ASN A 311 27.86 -56.89 -39.19
CA ASN A 311 28.11 -57.45 -40.52
C ASN A 311 28.62 -56.31 -41.45
N PRO A 312 29.85 -56.41 -41.99
CA PRO A 312 30.52 -55.24 -42.68
C PRO A 312 30.01 -55.04 -44.13
N ALA A 313 29.19 -55.92 -44.72
CA ALA A 313 28.63 -55.69 -46.05
C ALA A 313 27.44 -54.74 -46.11
N VAL A 314 26.83 -54.33 -44.94
CA VAL A 314 25.71 -53.42 -44.84
C VAL A 314 26.18 -52.00 -44.67
N ALA A 315 27.48 -51.77 -44.32
CA ALA A 315 28.00 -50.46 -43.99
C ALA A 315 28.18 -49.54 -45.23
N TRP A 316 28.44 -50.07 -46.42
CA TRP A 316 28.66 -49.30 -47.61
C TRP A 316 27.39 -48.83 -48.33
N GLY A 317 26.33 -49.62 -48.26
CA GLY A 317 25.00 -49.23 -48.75
C GLY A 317 24.35 -48.12 -47.92
N ALA A 318 24.57 -48.18 -46.58
CA ALA A 318 24.07 -47.19 -45.63
C ALA A 318 24.81 -45.85 -45.77
N ALA A 319 26.12 -45.83 -46.11
CA ALA A 319 26.93 -44.61 -46.26
C ALA A 319 26.48 -43.74 -47.43
N VAL A 320 26.06 -44.34 -48.55
CA VAL A 320 25.57 -43.60 -49.75
C VAL A 320 24.17 -43.07 -49.53
N VAL A 321 23.30 -43.80 -48.84
CA VAL A 321 21.96 -43.34 -48.48
C VAL A 321 22.05 -42.23 -47.39
N CYS A 322 22.99 -42.34 -46.47
CA CYS A 322 23.24 -41.31 -45.47
C CYS A 322 23.85 -40.04 -46.07
N ALA A 323 24.69 -40.14 -47.09
CA ALA A 323 25.25 -38.99 -47.79
C ALA A 323 24.20 -38.19 -48.61
N ILE A 324 23.29 -38.94 -49.27
CA ILE A 324 22.13 -38.32 -50.00
C ILE A 324 21.13 -37.75 -49.02
N GLY A 325 20.90 -38.47 -47.91
CA GLY A 325 20.05 -37.97 -46.82
C GLY A 325 20.62 -36.77 -46.12
N ALA A 326 21.94 -36.68 -45.91
CA ALA A 326 22.62 -35.52 -45.32
C ALA A 326 22.61 -34.31 -46.22
N ALA A 327 22.73 -34.46 -47.54
CA ALA A 327 22.61 -33.38 -48.51
C ALA A 327 21.16 -32.85 -48.61
N ALA A 328 20.14 -33.70 -48.53
CA ALA A 328 18.73 -33.30 -48.52
C ALA A 328 18.36 -32.64 -47.17
N ILE A 329 18.88 -33.15 -46.05
CA ILE A 329 18.69 -32.54 -44.73
C ILE A 329 19.42 -31.19 -44.64
N GLY A 330 20.63 -31.07 -45.21
CA GLY A 330 21.36 -29.80 -45.29
C GLY A 330 20.63 -28.73 -46.09
N ALA A 331 20.01 -29.10 -47.23
CA ALA A 331 19.18 -28.20 -48.04
C ALA A 331 17.86 -27.82 -47.36
N LEU A 332 17.28 -28.71 -46.55
CA LEU A 332 16.10 -28.42 -45.72
C LEU A 332 16.46 -27.58 -44.45
N TRP A 333 17.72 -27.66 -43.93
CA TRP A 333 18.17 -26.83 -42.81
C TRP A 333 18.47 -25.38 -43.19
N THR A 334 18.94 -25.15 -44.41
CA THR A 334 19.17 -23.77 -44.92
C THR A 334 17.86 -23.04 -45.33
N ALA A 335 16.72 -23.79 -45.43
CA ALA A 335 15.44 -23.23 -45.81
C ALA A 335 14.48 -23.01 -44.61
N ARG A 336 14.90 -23.30 -43.38
CA ARG A 336 14.07 -22.98 -42.22
C ARG A 336 14.48 -21.64 -41.64
N PRO A 337 13.57 -20.67 -41.51
CA PRO A 337 13.83 -19.52 -40.67
C PRO A 337 13.94 -20.02 -39.24
N THR A 338 15.14 -19.92 -38.69
CA THR A 338 15.42 -20.22 -37.27
C THR A 338 14.80 -19.15 -36.39
N SER A 339 13.54 -19.29 -36.08
CA SER A 339 12.91 -18.64 -34.94
C SER A 339 12.46 -19.71 -33.95
N SER A 340 13.44 -20.45 -33.40
CA SER A 340 13.24 -21.15 -32.15
C SER A 340 13.46 -20.12 -31.05
N THR A 341 12.41 -19.41 -30.66
CA THR A 341 12.37 -18.72 -29.37
C THR A 341 12.45 -19.81 -28.32
N ALA A 342 13.65 -20.09 -27.84
CA ALA A 342 13.83 -20.93 -26.67
C ALA A 342 12.98 -20.30 -25.55
N VAL A 343 12.00 -21.05 -25.08
CA VAL A 343 11.15 -20.64 -23.94
C VAL A 343 12.07 -20.44 -22.75
N GLN A 344 12.44 -19.20 -22.46
CA GLN A 344 13.23 -18.90 -21.26
C GLN A 344 12.36 -19.19 -20.04
N PRO A 345 12.81 -20.05 -19.13
CA PRO A 345 12.03 -20.35 -17.93
C PRO A 345 11.82 -19.04 -17.13
N MET A 346 10.61 -18.84 -16.65
CA MET A 346 10.31 -17.69 -15.78
C MET A 346 11.04 -17.86 -14.46
N VAL A 347 11.84 -16.86 -14.08
CA VAL A 347 12.58 -16.84 -12.82
C VAL A 347 12.10 -15.66 -11.99
N ARG A 348 11.73 -15.94 -10.74
CA ARG A 348 11.41 -14.89 -9.73
C ARG A 348 12.52 -14.85 -8.71
N SER A 349 13.05 -13.67 -8.46
CA SER A 349 14.11 -13.43 -7.48
C SER A 349 13.88 -12.10 -6.78
N SER A 350 14.54 -11.89 -5.64
CA SER A 350 14.54 -10.62 -4.94
C SER A 350 15.94 -10.02 -4.99
N VAL A 351 16.02 -8.76 -5.33
CA VAL A 351 17.23 -7.95 -5.28
C VAL A 351 17.26 -7.25 -3.94
N VAL A 352 18.12 -7.69 -3.03
CA VAL A 352 18.32 -7.06 -1.72
C VAL A 352 19.22 -5.84 -1.91
N LEU A 353 18.85 -4.72 -1.27
CA LEU A 353 19.63 -3.50 -1.29
C LEU A 353 20.85 -3.64 -0.36
N PRO A 354 21.91 -2.82 -0.58
CA PRO A 354 23.05 -2.75 0.35
C PRO A 354 22.60 -2.44 1.78
N ASP A 355 23.38 -2.93 2.77
CA ASP A 355 23.08 -2.73 4.19
C ASP A 355 22.85 -1.26 4.54
N GLY A 356 21.77 -0.99 5.25
CA GLY A 356 21.36 0.35 5.64
C GLY A 356 20.70 1.18 4.53
N ALA A 357 20.67 0.71 3.28
CA ALA A 357 19.96 1.40 2.21
C ALA A 357 18.47 1.05 2.20
N ARG A 358 17.62 2.04 1.89
CA ARG A 358 16.17 1.89 1.76
C ARG A 358 15.68 2.61 0.50
N LEU A 359 14.75 1.99 -0.23
CA LEU A 359 14.16 2.61 -1.42
C LEU A 359 13.41 3.89 -1.05
N GLU A 360 13.57 4.91 -1.89
CA GLU A 360 12.80 6.15 -1.78
C GLU A 360 11.54 6.05 -2.63
N THR A 361 10.41 5.67 -1.98
CA THR A 361 9.14 5.39 -2.67
C THR A 361 8.04 6.42 -2.40
N ASN A 362 8.37 7.51 -1.70
CA ASN A 362 7.36 8.39 -1.10
C ASN A 362 6.74 9.43 -2.06
N GLY A 363 7.21 9.59 -3.28
CA GLY A 363 6.65 10.60 -4.20
C GLY A 363 6.72 10.18 -5.65
N PHE A 364 7.81 9.57 -6.07
CA PHE A 364 8.19 9.42 -7.46
C PHE A 364 8.50 7.95 -7.80
N PRO A 365 8.50 7.56 -9.10
CA PRO A 365 9.05 6.28 -9.49
C PRO A 365 10.50 6.13 -8.99
N ALA A 366 10.77 5.06 -8.25
CA ALA A 366 12.07 4.86 -7.61
C ALA A 366 13.00 3.95 -8.39
N LEU A 367 12.56 3.32 -9.48
CA LEU A 367 13.33 2.32 -10.20
C LEU A 367 13.07 2.32 -11.71
N SER A 368 14.06 1.91 -12.47
CA SER A 368 13.98 1.72 -13.94
C SER A 368 14.90 0.59 -14.39
N LEU A 369 14.41 -0.24 -15.33
CA LEU A 369 15.18 -1.26 -16.04
C LEU A 369 15.78 -0.67 -17.33
N SER A 370 17.03 -1.05 -17.65
CA SER A 370 17.62 -0.71 -18.94
C SER A 370 16.86 -1.37 -20.09
N PRO A 371 16.87 -0.80 -21.33
CA PRO A 371 16.16 -1.34 -22.49
C PRO A 371 16.49 -2.79 -22.81
N LEU A 372 17.72 -3.22 -22.56
CA LEU A 372 18.16 -4.60 -22.75
C LEU A 372 17.94 -5.51 -21.52
N GLY A 373 17.39 -4.98 -20.42
CA GLY A 373 17.17 -5.73 -19.17
C GLY A 373 18.47 -6.15 -18.47
N THR A 374 19.60 -5.51 -18.74
CA THR A 374 20.91 -5.86 -18.16
C THR A 374 21.24 -5.09 -16.89
N HIS A 375 20.65 -3.93 -16.71
CA HIS A 375 20.88 -3.04 -15.57
C HIS A 375 19.58 -2.61 -14.92
N LEU A 376 19.61 -2.51 -13.59
CA LEU A 376 18.60 -1.89 -12.77
C LEU A 376 19.19 -0.63 -12.14
N VAL A 377 18.54 0.51 -12.34
CA VAL A 377 18.81 1.73 -11.58
C VAL A 377 17.67 1.95 -10.60
N TYR A 378 18.00 2.39 -9.38
CA TYR A 378 17.00 2.71 -8.38
C TYR A 378 17.45 3.84 -7.46
N VAL A 379 16.51 4.56 -6.91
CA VAL A 379 16.72 5.60 -5.89
C VAL A 379 16.62 4.95 -4.52
N ALA A 380 17.70 5.03 -3.76
CA ALA A 380 17.68 4.60 -2.36
C ALA A 380 18.37 5.64 -1.49
N GLN A 381 17.92 5.77 -0.25
CA GLN A 381 18.55 6.61 0.74
C GLN A 381 19.38 5.77 1.69
N ARG A 382 20.56 6.28 2.01
CA ARG A 382 21.41 5.86 3.12
C ARG A 382 21.78 7.12 3.89
N ASP A 383 21.66 7.08 5.22
CA ASP A 383 21.92 8.24 6.09
C ASP A 383 21.06 9.48 5.74
N GLY A 384 19.80 9.24 5.29
CA GLY A 384 18.84 10.29 4.96
C GLY A 384 19.03 10.99 3.61
N VAL A 385 20.04 10.62 2.82
CA VAL A 385 20.32 11.24 1.52
C VAL A 385 19.97 10.28 0.38
N PRO A 386 18.90 10.56 -0.41
CA PRO A 386 18.56 9.76 -1.58
C PRO A 386 19.60 9.96 -2.69
N ARG A 387 19.96 8.87 -3.37
CA ARG A 387 20.84 8.86 -4.55
C ARG A 387 20.57 7.69 -5.46
N LEU A 388 21.07 7.73 -6.70
CA LEU A 388 20.99 6.61 -7.62
C LEU A 388 21.97 5.51 -7.23
N TYR A 389 21.46 4.27 -7.31
CA TYR A 389 22.26 3.04 -7.26
C TYR A 389 22.09 2.30 -8.57
N LEU A 390 23.18 1.83 -9.12
CA LEU A 390 23.22 1.01 -10.33
C LEU A 390 23.59 -0.43 -9.95
N ARG A 391 22.79 -1.38 -10.41
CA ARG A 391 23.04 -2.81 -10.28
C ARG A 391 23.04 -3.46 -11.65
N GLN A 392 24.11 -4.15 -11.96
CA GLN A 392 24.20 -5.04 -13.10
C GLN A 392 23.50 -6.36 -12.74
N LEU A 393 22.58 -6.85 -13.58
CA LEU A 393 21.70 -7.97 -13.20
C LEU A 393 22.34 -9.37 -13.34
N ASP A 394 23.47 -9.46 -14.01
CA ASP A 394 24.32 -10.68 -14.08
C ASP A 394 25.39 -10.72 -12.96
N SER A 395 25.42 -9.71 -12.08
CA SER A 395 26.33 -9.58 -10.94
C SER A 395 25.54 -9.32 -9.65
N PHE A 396 26.16 -9.58 -8.51
CA PHE A 396 25.65 -9.17 -7.20
C PHE A 396 26.10 -7.76 -6.80
N ASP A 397 26.97 -7.13 -7.59
CA ASP A 397 27.51 -5.83 -7.27
C ASP A 397 26.49 -4.71 -7.50
N THR A 398 26.34 -3.91 -6.47
CA THR A 398 25.52 -2.68 -6.49
C THR A 398 26.40 -1.52 -6.08
N ARG A 399 26.42 -0.46 -6.89
CA ARG A 399 27.22 0.73 -6.59
C ARG A 399 26.37 2.00 -6.57
N PRO A 400 26.60 2.91 -5.61
CA PRO A 400 26.04 4.25 -5.69
C PRO A 400 26.67 5.01 -6.87
N MET A 401 25.88 5.88 -7.49
CA MET A 401 26.36 6.77 -8.56
C MET A 401 26.72 8.13 -7.96
N PRO A 402 27.98 8.54 -7.95
CA PRO A 402 28.42 9.82 -7.35
C PRO A 402 27.78 11.04 -8.03
N GLY A 403 27.49 12.10 -7.26
CA GLY A 403 26.90 13.35 -7.74
C GLY A 403 25.40 13.27 -8.05
N THR A 404 24.74 12.19 -7.62
CA THR A 404 23.30 11.99 -7.82
C THR A 404 22.49 12.18 -6.53
N GLU A 405 23.02 12.92 -5.57
CA GLU A 405 22.33 13.28 -4.34
C GLU A 405 21.04 14.03 -4.66
N GLY A 406 19.96 13.72 -3.96
CA GLY A 406 18.62 14.26 -4.22
C GLY A 406 17.91 13.66 -5.44
N ALA A 407 18.38 12.54 -5.98
CA ALA A 407 17.83 11.92 -7.19
C ALA A 407 16.38 11.47 -7.02
N MET A 408 15.59 11.63 -8.11
CA MET A 408 14.20 11.16 -8.25
C MET A 408 13.91 10.75 -9.71
N SER A 409 12.90 9.90 -9.90
CA SER A 409 12.34 9.52 -11.22
C SER A 409 13.40 9.10 -12.26
N PRO A 410 14.22 8.08 -12.02
CA PRO A 410 15.23 7.65 -12.97
C PRO A 410 14.60 6.99 -14.22
N PHE A 411 15.19 7.23 -15.40
CA PHE A 411 14.84 6.58 -16.67
C PHE A 411 16.08 6.41 -17.55
N PHE A 412 16.12 5.37 -18.36
CA PHE A 412 17.26 5.09 -19.23
C PHE A 412 17.15 5.77 -20.60
N SER A 413 18.32 6.02 -21.23
CA SER A 413 18.41 6.28 -22.67
C SER A 413 18.07 5.02 -23.48
N PRO A 414 17.64 5.13 -24.76
CA PRO A 414 17.32 3.99 -25.60
C PRO A 414 18.47 2.99 -25.80
N ASP A 415 19.72 3.47 -25.78
CA ASP A 415 20.92 2.64 -25.84
C ASP A 415 21.34 2.04 -24.48
N GLY A 416 20.66 2.44 -23.39
CA GLY A 416 20.95 2.00 -22.02
C GLY A 416 22.26 2.51 -21.44
N GLN A 417 22.94 3.48 -22.09
CA GLN A 417 24.24 4.00 -21.62
C GLN A 417 24.13 5.19 -20.67
N TRP A 418 22.96 5.83 -20.63
CA TRP A 418 22.71 6.99 -19.79
C TRP A 418 21.45 6.80 -18.93
N VAL A 419 21.46 7.44 -17.78
CA VAL A 419 20.30 7.55 -16.89
C VAL A 419 19.93 9.03 -16.77
N GLY A 420 18.69 9.38 -17.16
CA GLY A 420 18.07 10.66 -16.86
C GLY A 420 17.43 10.63 -15.48
N PHE A 421 17.49 11.73 -14.74
CA PHE A 421 16.89 11.85 -13.41
C PHE A 421 16.69 13.30 -12.98
N GLY A 422 15.79 13.54 -12.02
CA GLY A 422 15.65 14.85 -11.36
C GLY A 422 16.55 14.95 -10.12
N ALA A 423 17.17 16.09 -9.90
CA ALA A 423 17.84 16.43 -8.64
C ALA A 423 18.10 17.95 -8.57
N ASP A 424 18.02 18.55 -7.38
CA ASP A 424 18.25 19.98 -7.11
C ASP A 424 17.41 20.91 -8.02
N GLY A 425 16.14 20.56 -8.27
CA GLY A 425 15.26 21.33 -9.15
C GLY A 425 15.63 21.29 -10.63
N ARG A 426 16.41 20.30 -11.08
CA ARG A 426 16.91 20.18 -12.44
C ARG A 426 16.79 18.78 -13.00
N LEU A 427 16.51 18.68 -14.29
CA LEU A 427 16.70 17.46 -15.07
C LEU A 427 18.20 17.28 -15.38
N LYS A 428 18.75 16.15 -15.02
CA LYS A 428 20.16 15.79 -15.20
C LYS A 428 20.26 14.43 -15.92
N LYS A 429 21.42 14.15 -16.51
CA LYS A 429 21.79 12.81 -16.99
C LYS A 429 23.18 12.40 -16.47
N VAL A 430 23.38 11.08 -16.29
CA VAL A 430 24.65 10.50 -15.87
C VAL A 430 24.92 9.21 -16.64
N SER A 431 26.18 8.95 -17.02
CA SER A 431 26.55 7.70 -17.71
C SER A 431 26.58 6.53 -16.74
N ILE A 432 26.11 5.35 -17.19
CA ILE A 432 26.24 4.10 -16.41
C ILE A 432 27.72 3.70 -16.22
N ALA A 433 28.63 4.15 -17.09
CA ALA A 433 30.05 3.94 -16.92
C ALA A 433 30.68 4.80 -15.80
N GLY A 434 29.94 5.80 -15.29
CA GLY A 434 30.42 6.77 -14.30
C GLY A 434 30.65 8.16 -14.90
N GLY A 435 31.11 9.08 -14.07
CA GLY A 435 31.36 10.48 -14.42
C GLY A 435 30.40 11.43 -13.68
N SER A 436 30.61 12.74 -13.83
CA SER A 436 29.73 13.74 -13.21
C SER A 436 28.45 13.90 -13.98
N PRO A 437 27.31 14.09 -13.28
CA PRO A 437 26.02 14.38 -13.93
C PRO A 437 26.04 15.68 -14.74
N VAL A 438 25.38 15.69 -15.88
CA VAL A 438 25.23 16.83 -16.78
C VAL A 438 23.82 17.39 -16.64
N VAL A 439 23.68 18.70 -16.40
CA VAL A 439 22.39 19.40 -16.35
C VAL A 439 21.85 19.59 -17.77
N LEU A 440 20.56 19.30 -17.96
CA LEU A 440 19.87 19.41 -19.25
C LEU A 440 18.84 20.55 -19.26
N ALA A 441 18.08 20.72 -18.17
CA ALA A 441 17.01 21.70 -18.05
C ALA A 441 16.69 22.01 -16.58
N ASP A 442 16.01 23.12 -16.33
CA ASP A 442 15.37 23.37 -15.06
C ASP A 442 14.08 22.53 -14.97
N ALA A 443 13.91 21.84 -13.84
CA ALA A 443 12.78 20.97 -13.54
C ALA A 443 12.61 20.92 -12.02
N PRO A 444 11.84 21.86 -11.42
CA PRO A 444 11.70 21.97 -9.97
C PRO A 444 11.21 20.67 -9.32
N VAL A 445 10.32 19.95 -10.02
CA VAL A 445 9.88 18.61 -9.67
C VAL A 445 9.82 17.76 -10.94
N LEU A 446 10.20 16.49 -10.87
CA LEU A 446 10.18 15.56 -11.98
C LEU A 446 9.22 14.39 -11.68
N PHE A 447 8.01 14.39 -12.25
CA PHE A 447 7.02 13.30 -12.14
C PHE A 447 7.24 12.16 -13.14
N GLY A 448 8.38 12.08 -13.75
CA GLY A 448 8.78 11.07 -14.71
C GLY A 448 9.35 11.68 -15.97
N GLY A 449 10.12 10.88 -16.68
CA GLY A 449 10.71 11.24 -17.96
C GLY A 449 10.85 10.03 -18.85
N THR A 450 10.95 10.27 -20.14
CA THR A 450 11.20 9.25 -21.15
C THR A 450 12.14 9.80 -22.21
N TRP A 451 12.96 8.92 -22.78
CA TRP A 451 13.98 9.30 -23.75
C TRP A 451 13.69 8.65 -25.11
N GLY A 452 13.41 9.45 -26.11
CA GLY A 452 13.09 9.01 -27.46
C GLY A 452 14.30 8.56 -28.27
N PRO A 453 14.09 7.81 -29.34
CA PRO A 453 15.16 7.31 -30.21
C PRO A 453 15.86 8.41 -31.01
N ASP A 454 15.29 9.61 -31.09
CA ASP A 454 15.81 10.81 -31.73
C ASP A 454 16.58 11.72 -30.77
N ASP A 455 16.97 11.21 -29.61
CA ASP A 455 17.62 11.95 -28.53
C ASP A 455 16.78 13.09 -27.91
N THR A 456 15.49 13.08 -28.11
CA THR A 456 14.54 13.95 -27.39
C THR A 456 14.16 13.34 -26.04
N ILE A 457 14.26 14.12 -24.99
CA ILE A 457 13.77 13.77 -23.65
C ILE A 457 12.45 14.52 -23.44
N VAL A 458 11.37 13.77 -23.11
CA VAL A 458 10.09 14.34 -22.65
C VAL A 458 9.98 14.09 -21.15
N PHE A 459 9.62 15.13 -20.39
CA PHE A 459 9.54 15.07 -18.95
C PHE A 459 8.34 15.83 -18.39
N ALA A 460 7.83 15.35 -17.26
CA ALA A 460 6.67 15.91 -16.57
C ALA A 460 7.13 16.79 -15.39
N GLY A 461 6.65 18.03 -15.36
CA GLY A 461 6.82 18.97 -14.25
C GLY A 461 5.51 19.24 -13.48
N THR A 462 5.51 20.24 -12.61
CA THR A 462 4.32 20.71 -11.89
C THR A 462 3.54 21.74 -12.72
N ASP A 463 2.19 21.69 -12.62
CA ASP A 463 1.22 22.72 -13.04
C ASP A 463 1.24 23.15 -14.50
N VAL A 464 1.97 22.44 -15.33
CA VAL A 464 2.04 22.63 -16.79
C VAL A 464 1.94 21.26 -17.47
N GLY A 465 1.70 21.23 -18.77
CA GLY A 465 1.86 20.00 -19.52
C GLY A 465 3.30 19.49 -19.47
N MET A 466 3.60 18.48 -20.26
CA MET A 466 4.96 17.97 -20.39
C MET A 466 5.82 18.91 -21.22
N SER A 467 7.10 18.94 -20.88
CA SER A 467 8.15 19.65 -21.63
C SER A 467 9.05 18.68 -22.36
N ARG A 468 9.74 19.16 -23.39
CA ARG A 468 10.77 18.39 -24.11
C ARG A 468 12.07 19.19 -24.25
N VAL A 469 13.20 18.48 -24.20
CA VAL A 469 14.54 19.01 -24.38
C VAL A 469 15.41 17.98 -25.10
N SER A 470 16.44 18.44 -25.83
CA SER A 470 17.44 17.51 -26.40
C SER A 470 18.28 16.89 -25.31
N SER A 471 18.73 15.65 -25.50
CA SER A 471 19.67 14.99 -24.60
C SER A 471 21.03 15.70 -24.52
N ALA A 472 21.36 16.55 -25.49
CA ALA A 472 22.53 17.42 -25.45
C ALA A 472 22.33 18.71 -24.63
N GLY A 473 21.12 18.93 -24.10
CA GLY A 473 20.68 20.18 -23.48
C GLY A 473 20.17 21.18 -24.50
N GLY A 474 19.82 22.39 -24.08
CA GLY A 474 19.36 23.46 -24.96
C GLY A 474 17.97 23.99 -24.58
N PRO A 475 17.24 24.61 -25.50
CA PRO A 475 15.94 25.21 -25.18
C PRO A 475 14.89 24.17 -24.83
N VAL A 476 14.19 24.41 -23.73
CA VAL A 476 13.01 23.63 -23.33
C VAL A 476 11.80 24.14 -24.11
N THR A 477 11.02 23.22 -24.67
CA THR A 477 9.80 23.54 -25.41
C THR A 477 8.63 22.70 -24.88
N PRO A 478 7.38 23.19 -24.93
CA PRO A 478 6.21 22.38 -24.58
C PRO A 478 6.09 21.13 -25.45
N ALA A 479 5.80 20.00 -24.84
CA ALA A 479 5.44 18.75 -25.53
C ALA A 479 3.92 18.50 -25.49
N THR A 480 3.26 18.87 -24.36
CA THR A 480 1.80 18.79 -24.20
C THR A 480 1.28 20.04 -23.48
N ALA A 481 -0.02 20.32 -23.58
CA ALA A 481 -0.68 21.37 -22.83
C ALA A 481 -1.89 20.82 -22.06
N LEU A 482 -2.14 21.25 -20.84
CA LEU A 482 -3.28 20.85 -20.03
C LEU A 482 -4.59 21.42 -20.62
N ASN A 483 -5.67 20.65 -20.52
CA ASN A 483 -7.01 21.13 -20.78
C ASN A 483 -7.73 21.33 -19.43
N GLY A 484 -7.58 22.52 -18.84
CA GLY A 484 -8.20 22.86 -17.56
C GLY A 484 -9.74 22.78 -17.61
N ALA A 485 -10.35 23.09 -18.76
CA ALA A 485 -11.80 22.96 -18.94
C ALA A 485 -12.29 21.50 -18.87
N ALA A 486 -11.41 20.53 -19.15
CA ALA A 486 -11.68 19.10 -18.98
C ALA A 486 -11.27 18.58 -17.58
N GLY A 487 -10.88 19.46 -16.65
CA GLY A 487 -10.46 19.09 -15.31
C GLY A 487 -9.09 18.40 -15.23
N GLU A 488 -8.22 18.59 -16.25
CA GLU A 488 -6.87 18.05 -16.24
C GLU A 488 -6.00 18.77 -15.21
N GLY A 489 -5.42 18.03 -14.29
CA GLY A 489 -4.56 18.56 -13.22
C GLY A 489 -3.06 18.30 -13.43
N GLY A 490 -2.70 17.41 -14.38
CA GLY A 490 -1.31 17.11 -14.69
C GLY A 490 -1.16 16.03 -15.74
N HIS A 491 -0.07 16.10 -16.50
CA HIS A 491 0.39 15.04 -17.40
C HIS A 491 1.62 14.38 -16.77
N LEU A 492 1.55 13.07 -16.49
CA LEU A 492 2.47 12.37 -15.63
C LEU A 492 2.97 11.09 -16.31
N TRP A 493 4.17 10.62 -15.92
CA TRP A 493 4.78 9.34 -16.29
C TRP A 493 4.69 9.03 -17.79
N PRO A 494 5.37 9.85 -18.63
CA PRO A 494 5.40 9.61 -20.08
C PRO A 494 6.22 8.38 -20.44
N GLU A 495 5.81 7.70 -21.53
CA GLU A 495 6.60 6.67 -22.19
C GLU A 495 6.49 6.80 -23.71
N PHE A 496 7.61 6.83 -24.40
CA PHE A 496 7.63 6.75 -25.85
C PHE A 496 7.15 5.38 -26.34
N LEU A 497 6.24 5.38 -27.30
CA LEU A 497 5.97 4.17 -28.08
C LEU A 497 7.15 3.87 -29.04
N PRO A 498 7.27 2.62 -29.53
CA PRO A 498 8.35 2.24 -30.46
C PRO A 498 8.40 3.03 -31.76
N ASP A 499 7.32 3.75 -32.12
CA ASP A 499 7.28 4.64 -33.27
C ASP A 499 8.11 5.93 -33.11
N GLY A 500 8.55 6.24 -31.87
CA GLY A 500 9.28 7.45 -31.52
C GLY A 500 8.52 8.76 -31.71
N LYS A 501 7.21 8.71 -31.98
CA LYS A 501 6.37 9.88 -32.28
C LYS A 501 5.15 10.00 -31.38
N SER A 502 4.81 8.92 -30.70
CA SER A 502 3.64 8.83 -29.83
C SER A 502 4.07 8.58 -28.40
N LEU A 503 3.35 9.17 -27.45
CA LEU A 503 3.55 9.00 -26.01
C LEU A 503 2.33 8.32 -25.40
N LEU A 504 2.58 7.34 -24.54
CA LEU A 504 1.64 6.97 -23.48
C LEU A 504 1.90 7.88 -22.27
N LEU A 505 0.83 8.37 -21.66
CA LEU A 505 0.94 9.19 -20.48
C LEU A 505 -0.30 9.03 -19.58
N THR A 506 -0.12 9.34 -18.30
CA THR A 506 -1.23 9.47 -17.37
C THR A 506 -1.70 10.92 -17.36
N VAL A 507 -3.00 11.13 -17.57
CA VAL A 507 -3.67 12.41 -17.34
C VAL A 507 -4.34 12.35 -15.98
N GLY A 508 -3.78 13.06 -15.00
CA GLY A 508 -4.37 13.21 -13.69
C GLY A 508 -5.47 14.27 -13.67
N THR A 509 -6.43 14.13 -12.77
CA THR A 509 -7.40 15.19 -12.46
C THR A 509 -6.77 16.17 -11.45
N THR A 510 -7.33 17.37 -11.35
CA THR A 510 -6.96 18.31 -10.29
C THR A 510 -7.23 17.66 -8.92
N GLY A 511 -6.20 17.55 -8.10
CA GLY A 511 -6.21 16.83 -6.81
C GLY A 511 -5.31 15.60 -6.80
N THR A 512 -5.21 14.93 -5.67
CA THR A 512 -4.35 13.74 -5.48
C THR A 512 -5.05 12.42 -5.78
N ASN A 513 -6.36 12.43 -6.09
CA ASN A 513 -7.12 11.21 -6.37
C ASN A 513 -6.81 10.70 -7.78
N MET A 514 -5.97 9.66 -7.86
CA MET A 514 -5.60 9.00 -9.11
C MET A 514 -6.58 7.92 -9.58
N GLU A 515 -7.67 7.66 -8.86
CA GLU A 515 -8.69 6.69 -9.30
C GLU A 515 -9.43 7.14 -10.57
N ARG A 516 -9.48 8.46 -10.81
CA ARG A 516 -10.05 9.07 -12.02
C ARG A 516 -9.00 9.44 -13.07
N ALA A 517 -7.74 9.06 -12.86
CA ALA A 517 -6.71 9.27 -13.86
C ALA A 517 -6.99 8.48 -15.13
N ARG A 518 -6.53 8.98 -16.26
CA ARG A 518 -6.72 8.35 -17.58
C ARG A 518 -5.38 8.06 -18.21
N ILE A 519 -5.28 6.92 -18.88
CA ILE A 519 -4.14 6.64 -19.75
C ILE A 519 -4.50 7.14 -21.16
N VAL A 520 -3.66 8.00 -21.68
CA VAL A 520 -3.87 8.70 -22.94
C VAL A 520 -2.73 8.42 -23.91
N LEU A 521 -3.07 8.18 -25.17
CA LEU A 521 -2.15 8.21 -26.30
C LEU A 521 -2.09 9.63 -26.83
N HIS A 522 -0.90 10.21 -26.89
CA HIS A 522 -0.64 11.55 -27.41
C HIS A 522 0.34 11.51 -28.57
N SER A 523 -0.02 12.11 -29.68
CA SER A 523 0.83 12.27 -30.87
C SER A 523 1.64 13.57 -30.78
N LEU A 524 2.96 13.47 -30.83
CA LEU A 524 3.87 14.62 -30.86
C LEU A 524 3.88 15.35 -32.21
N ALA A 525 3.36 14.71 -33.26
CA ALA A 525 3.37 15.25 -34.60
C ALA A 525 2.25 16.28 -34.83
N ASP A 526 1.06 16.04 -34.32
CA ASP A 526 -0.13 16.86 -34.54
C ASP A 526 -0.82 17.29 -33.23
N GLY A 527 -0.32 16.88 -32.08
CA GLY A 527 -0.89 17.20 -30.79
C GLY A 527 -2.20 16.46 -30.46
N SER A 528 -2.64 15.52 -31.30
CA SER A 528 -3.88 14.78 -31.07
C SER A 528 -3.79 13.88 -29.85
N ARG A 529 -4.93 13.68 -29.15
CA ARG A 529 -5.01 12.84 -27.95
C ARG A 529 -6.18 11.87 -28.05
N ARG A 530 -5.98 10.67 -27.52
CA ARG A 530 -7.01 9.64 -27.38
C ARG A 530 -6.91 9.00 -26.00
N THR A 531 -8.00 9.00 -25.24
CA THR A 531 -8.09 8.21 -24.01
C THR A 531 -8.15 6.74 -24.38
N LEU A 532 -7.28 5.94 -23.78
CA LEU A 532 -7.19 4.50 -23.98
C LEU A 532 -7.83 3.73 -22.82
N ILE A 533 -7.60 4.18 -21.56
CA ILE A 533 -8.03 3.49 -20.36
C ILE A 533 -8.45 4.53 -19.31
N GLU A 534 -9.57 4.29 -18.67
CA GLU A 534 -10.05 5.05 -17.52
C GLU A 534 -9.61 4.36 -16.20
N GLY A 535 -9.20 5.13 -15.20
CA GLY A 535 -8.84 4.61 -13.86
C GLY A 535 -7.47 3.95 -13.78
N GLY A 536 -6.49 4.34 -14.61
CA GLY A 536 -5.14 3.76 -14.63
C GLY A 536 -4.01 4.79 -14.55
N THR A 537 -2.86 4.37 -13.98
CA THR A 537 -1.65 5.19 -13.84
C THR A 537 -0.40 4.44 -14.31
N SER A 538 0.69 5.19 -14.57
CA SER A 538 2.03 4.64 -14.90
C SER A 538 1.97 3.62 -16.06
N PRO A 539 1.51 4.00 -17.27
CA PRO A 539 1.40 3.08 -18.38
C PRO A 539 2.77 2.70 -18.95
N HIS A 540 2.93 1.45 -19.36
CA HIS A 540 4.08 0.95 -20.11
C HIS A 540 3.61 0.07 -21.28
N TYR A 541 4.22 0.29 -22.46
CA TYR A 541 4.03 -0.60 -23.60
C TYR A 541 5.02 -1.76 -23.52
N VAL A 542 4.55 -2.97 -23.76
CA VAL A 542 5.39 -4.17 -23.81
C VAL A 542 5.30 -4.85 -25.17
N SER A 543 6.43 -5.41 -25.63
CA SER A 543 6.58 -5.98 -26.99
C SER A 543 5.64 -7.15 -27.31
N SER A 544 4.94 -7.69 -26.31
CA SER A 544 3.87 -8.68 -26.51
C SER A 544 2.54 -8.06 -26.97
N GLY A 545 2.49 -6.76 -27.31
CA GLY A 545 1.28 -6.08 -27.79
C GLY A 545 0.29 -5.75 -26.66
N HIS A 546 0.81 -5.31 -25.51
CA HIS A 546 -0.03 -4.91 -24.37
C HIS A 546 0.42 -3.56 -23.81
N ILE A 547 -0.54 -2.83 -23.25
CA ILE A 547 -0.28 -1.78 -22.29
C ILE A 547 -0.42 -2.39 -20.89
N VAL A 548 0.64 -2.28 -20.07
CA VAL A 548 0.59 -2.59 -18.65
C VAL A 548 0.52 -1.30 -17.85
N TYR A 549 -0.29 -1.29 -16.79
CA TYR A 549 -0.57 -0.09 -16.02
C TYR A 549 -1.00 -0.47 -14.61
N ASN A 550 -0.97 0.49 -13.71
CA ASN A 550 -1.36 0.27 -12.33
C ASN A 550 -2.77 0.82 -12.04
N THR A 551 -3.53 0.07 -11.26
CA THR A 551 -4.79 0.52 -10.66
C THR A 551 -4.78 0.16 -9.17
N ALA A 552 -4.65 1.16 -8.30
CA ALA A 552 -4.69 0.99 -6.84
C ALA A 552 -3.75 -0.13 -6.30
N GLY A 553 -2.52 -0.22 -6.81
CA GLY A 553 -1.53 -1.23 -6.38
C GLY A 553 -1.65 -2.58 -7.08
N THR A 554 -2.57 -2.74 -8.03
CA THR A 554 -2.69 -3.91 -8.92
C THR A 554 -2.14 -3.58 -10.29
N LEU A 555 -1.19 -4.36 -10.80
CA LEU A 555 -0.73 -4.29 -12.18
C LEU A 555 -1.79 -4.90 -13.10
N MET A 556 -2.29 -4.11 -14.01
CA MET A 556 -3.26 -4.49 -15.02
C MET A 556 -2.56 -4.62 -16.37
N ALA A 557 -3.14 -5.40 -17.28
CA ALA A 557 -2.68 -5.47 -18.66
C ALA A 557 -3.88 -5.46 -19.63
N ALA A 558 -3.78 -4.68 -20.69
CA ALA A 558 -4.78 -4.62 -21.74
C ALA A 558 -4.13 -4.87 -23.11
N PRO A 559 -4.71 -5.69 -24.01
CA PRO A 559 -4.21 -5.87 -25.36
C PRO A 559 -4.28 -4.54 -26.12
N PHE A 560 -3.19 -4.22 -26.83
CA PHE A 560 -3.05 -2.95 -27.56
C PHE A 560 -2.48 -3.19 -28.95
N ASP A 561 -3.19 -2.70 -29.94
CA ASP A 561 -2.72 -2.68 -31.33
C ASP A 561 -1.91 -1.41 -31.60
N LEU A 562 -0.59 -1.57 -31.73
CA LEU A 562 0.33 -0.47 -31.98
C LEU A 562 0.07 0.22 -33.34
N ALA A 563 -0.40 -0.51 -34.36
CA ALA A 563 -0.62 0.04 -35.68
C ALA A 563 -1.82 1.00 -35.73
N THR A 564 -2.88 0.69 -34.99
CA THR A 564 -4.10 1.52 -34.91
C THR A 564 -4.11 2.46 -33.70
N GLY A 565 -3.19 2.25 -32.75
CA GLY A 565 -3.13 2.99 -31.49
C GLY A 565 -4.36 2.76 -30.60
N THR A 566 -4.94 1.54 -30.61
CA THR A 566 -6.18 1.22 -29.89
C THR A 566 -6.02 0.05 -28.92
N VAL A 567 -6.71 0.12 -27.80
CA VAL A 567 -6.89 -1.02 -26.89
C VAL A 567 -7.96 -1.94 -27.47
N THR A 568 -7.64 -3.22 -27.63
CA THR A 568 -8.49 -4.22 -28.32
C THR A 568 -9.22 -5.15 -27.37
N GLY A 569 -9.04 -5.00 -26.05
CA GLY A 569 -9.68 -5.80 -25.01
C GLY A 569 -9.75 -5.08 -23.68
N THR A 570 -10.43 -5.67 -22.72
CA THR A 570 -10.52 -5.14 -21.33
C THR A 570 -9.22 -5.35 -20.58
N GLY A 571 -8.90 -4.45 -19.64
CA GLY A 571 -7.79 -4.64 -18.70
C GLY A 571 -8.03 -5.82 -17.77
N VAL A 572 -7.02 -6.67 -17.63
CA VAL A 572 -7.04 -7.87 -16.77
C VAL A 572 -5.97 -7.73 -15.67
N PRO A 573 -6.25 -8.04 -14.40
CA PRO A 573 -5.24 -8.02 -13.34
C PRO A 573 -4.20 -9.13 -13.56
N VAL A 574 -2.93 -8.76 -13.52
CA VAL A 574 -1.81 -9.69 -13.77
C VAL A 574 -0.91 -9.88 -12.55
N LEU A 575 -0.82 -8.87 -11.66
CA LEU A 575 -0.05 -8.94 -10.41
C LEU A 575 -0.61 -7.96 -9.39
N ASP A 576 -0.83 -8.43 -8.15
CA ASP A 576 -1.26 -7.60 -7.03
C ASP A 576 -0.09 -7.23 -6.12
N GLY A 577 -0.28 -6.19 -5.29
CA GLY A 577 0.66 -5.83 -4.24
C GLY A 577 1.88 -5.07 -4.74
N ILE A 578 1.72 -4.18 -5.71
CA ILE A 578 2.75 -3.22 -6.11
C ILE A 578 2.66 -1.97 -5.23
N ALA A 579 3.77 -1.58 -4.64
CA ALA A 579 3.83 -0.33 -3.90
C ALA A 579 3.49 0.86 -4.80
N GLN A 580 2.65 1.75 -4.31
CA GLN A 580 2.27 2.98 -4.98
C GLN A 580 2.47 4.15 -4.03
N SER A 581 3.01 5.25 -4.54
CA SER A 581 3.13 6.49 -3.78
C SER A 581 1.77 7.18 -3.63
N PRO A 582 1.61 8.09 -2.66
CA PRO A 582 0.38 8.86 -2.48
C PRO A 582 -0.07 9.65 -3.73
N VAL A 583 0.89 10.10 -4.54
CA VAL A 583 0.61 10.82 -5.79
C VAL A 583 0.33 9.89 -6.98
N GLY A 584 0.21 8.58 -6.75
CA GLY A 584 -0.18 7.61 -7.76
C GLY A 584 0.97 6.96 -8.54
N ALA A 585 2.24 7.30 -8.26
CA ALA A 585 3.40 6.69 -8.92
C ALA A 585 3.54 5.22 -8.51
N ALA A 586 3.34 4.31 -9.44
CA ALA A 586 3.52 2.88 -9.18
C ALA A 586 5.01 2.50 -9.24
N GLN A 587 5.43 1.65 -8.33
CA GLN A 587 6.82 1.26 -8.17
C GLN A 587 7.13 -0.01 -8.96
N PHE A 588 7.12 0.09 -10.29
CA PHE A 588 7.50 -1.00 -11.19
C PHE A 588 8.16 -0.48 -12.47
N SER A 589 8.87 -1.35 -13.15
CA SER A 589 9.41 -1.10 -14.49
C SER A 589 9.43 -2.40 -15.28
N VAL A 590 9.13 -2.32 -16.57
CA VAL A 590 9.11 -3.47 -17.50
C VAL A 590 10.05 -3.19 -18.66
N SER A 591 10.93 -4.13 -18.94
CA SER A 591 11.83 -4.05 -20.11
C SER A 591 12.38 -5.42 -20.49
N ALA A 592 12.70 -5.64 -21.76
CA ALA A 592 13.32 -6.85 -22.29
C ALA A 592 12.66 -8.17 -21.80
N GLY A 593 11.34 -8.17 -21.65
CA GLY A 593 10.60 -9.35 -21.17
C GLY A 593 10.64 -9.60 -19.66
N SER A 594 11.23 -8.70 -18.90
CA SER A 594 11.35 -8.77 -17.44
C SER A 594 10.53 -7.68 -16.76
N LEU A 595 10.06 -7.98 -15.55
CA LEU A 595 9.35 -7.06 -14.67
C LEU A 595 10.15 -6.88 -13.37
N VAL A 596 10.35 -5.63 -12.96
CA VAL A 596 10.85 -5.28 -11.63
C VAL A 596 9.76 -4.51 -10.90
N TYR A 597 9.54 -4.82 -9.62
CA TYR A 597 8.58 -4.08 -8.82
C TYR A 597 8.94 -4.08 -7.32
N VAL A 598 8.48 -3.07 -6.63
CA VAL A 598 8.56 -3.00 -5.18
C VAL A 598 7.28 -3.61 -4.61
N PRO A 599 7.38 -4.68 -3.79
CA PRO A 599 6.21 -5.23 -3.13
C PRO A 599 5.70 -4.26 -2.05
N GLY A 600 4.39 -4.09 -1.94
CA GLY A 600 3.81 -3.20 -0.94
C GLY A 600 2.35 -2.89 -1.18
N VAL A 601 1.86 -1.94 -0.40
CA VAL A 601 0.52 -1.37 -0.51
C VAL A 601 0.62 0.12 -0.82
N VAL A 602 -0.48 0.75 -1.20
CA VAL A 602 -0.56 2.21 -1.27
C VAL A 602 -0.30 2.76 0.12
N ARG A 603 0.79 3.52 0.28
CA ARG A 603 1.16 4.14 1.56
C ARG A 603 0.66 5.57 1.57
N SER A 604 -0.29 5.87 2.44
CA SER A 604 -0.58 7.27 2.80
C SER A 604 0.37 7.69 3.92
N PRO A 605 1.01 8.85 3.82
CA PRO A 605 1.91 9.33 4.86
C PRO A 605 1.13 9.48 6.17
N ARG A 606 1.64 8.92 7.26
CA ARG A 606 1.11 9.19 8.59
C ARG A 606 1.66 10.53 9.07
N ARG A 607 0.79 11.37 9.58
CA ARG A 607 1.11 12.72 10.07
C ARG A 607 0.47 12.93 11.43
N SER A 608 1.16 13.67 12.27
CA SER A 608 0.68 14.11 13.58
C SER A 608 0.46 15.61 13.59
N LEU A 609 -0.59 16.08 14.26
CA LEU A 609 -0.76 17.47 14.55
C LEU A 609 0.01 17.83 15.82
N VAL A 610 0.79 18.89 15.76
CA VAL A 610 1.63 19.32 16.87
C VAL A 610 1.49 20.83 17.12
N TRP A 611 1.57 21.24 18.36
CA TRP A 611 1.83 22.62 18.73
C TRP A 611 3.33 22.89 18.68
N VAL A 612 3.69 24.06 18.18
CA VAL A 612 5.04 24.61 18.27
C VAL A 612 4.94 25.99 18.92
N ASP A 613 5.71 26.25 19.95
CA ASP A 613 5.77 27.56 20.58
C ASP A 613 6.77 28.50 19.87
N ARG A 614 6.87 29.74 20.35
CA ARG A 614 7.78 30.74 19.76
C ARG A 614 9.26 30.39 19.91
N GLN A 615 9.62 29.45 20.77
CA GLN A 615 10.97 28.92 20.99
C GLN A 615 11.24 27.67 20.14
N GLY A 616 10.25 27.20 19.39
CA GLY A 616 10.37 25.99 18.56
C GLY A 616 10.13 24.68 19.34
N VAL A 617 9.64 24.73 20.59
CA VAL A 617 9.33 23.55 21.38
C VAL A 617 8.07 22.88 20.82
N VAL A 618 8.17 21.59 20.50
CA VAL A 618 7.11 20.81 19.89
C VAL A 618 6.35 20.03 20.95
N THR A 619 5.01 20.18 20.97
CA THR A 619 4.10 19.43 21.83
C THR A 619 3.04 18.72 21.00
N PRO A 620 2.88 17.38 21.06
CA PRO A 620 1.85 16.67 20.32
C PRO A 620 0.43 17.11 20.73
N LEU A 621 -0.45 17.23 19.75
CA LEU A 621 -1.90 17.28 19.98
C LEU A 621 -2.44 15.87 20.20
N PRO A 622 -3.52 15.67 20.97
CA PRO A 622 -4.01 14.34 21.35
C PRO A 622 -4.76 13.59 20.21
N PHE A 623 -4.52 13.96 18.97
CA PHE A 623 -5.14 13.32 17.82
C PHE A 623 -4.34 12.09 17.35
N PRO A 624 -5.02 11.00 16.91
CA PRO A 624 -4.34 9.86 16.32
C PRO A 624 -3.63 10.27 15.03
N SER A 625 -2.50 9.64 14.74
CA SER A 625 -1.77 9.84 13.49
C SER A 625 -2.64 9.44 12.28
N ARG A 626 -2.83 10.38 11.33
CA ARG A 626 -3.62 10.24 10.10
C ARG A 626 -2.97 11.05 8.97
N PRO A 627 -3.35 10.85 7.71
CA PRO A 627 -2.86 11.68 6.60
C PRO A 627 -3.53 13.07 6.61
N TYR A 628 -3.13 13.90 7.55
CA TYR A 628 -3.63 15.26 7.75
C TYR A 628 -3.14 16.23 6.67
N TRP A 629 -4.01 17.21 6.32
CA TRP A 629 -3.74 18.31 5.40
C TRP A 629 -4.35 19.61 5.93
N SER A 630 -3.70 20.77 5.61
CA SER A 630 -4.26 22.13 5.78
C SER A 630 -4.92 22.35 7.14
N PRO A 631 -4.16 22.34 8.25
CA PRO A 631 -4.72 22.64 9.56
C PRO A 631 -5.13 24.11 9.62
N GLN A 632 -6.35 24.41 10.14
CA GLN A 632 -6.88 25.74 10.29
C GLN A 632 -7.53 25.88 11.66
N LEU A 633 -7.09 26.84 12.45
CA LEU A 633 -7.70 27.17 13.73
C LEU A 633 -8.93 28.04 13.51
N SER A 634 -9.98 27.83 14.32
CA SER A 634 -11.10 28.78 14.35
C SER A 634 -10.64 30.15 14.87
N PRO A 635 -11.33 31.26 14.51
CA PRO A 635 -10.93 32.59 14.93
C PRO A 635 -10.80 32.80 16.44
N ASP A 636 -11.54 31.98 17.24
CA ASP A 636 -11.45 31.96 18.70
C ASP A 636 -10.34 31.03 19.25
N GLY A 637 -9.64 30.29 18.35
CA GLY A 637 -8.57 29.34 18.69
C GLY A 637 -9.03 28.06 19.42
N ARG A 638 -10.35 27.84 19.56
CA ARG A 638 -10.90 26.71 20.33
C ARG A 638 -11.15 25.47 19.50
N ARG A 639 -11.29 25.62 18.20
CA ARG A 639 -11.53 24.50 17.27
C ARG A 639 -10.46 24.46 16.21
N ILE A 640 -10.28 23.29 15.63
CA ILE A 640 -9.40 23.05 14.50
C ILE A 640 -10.18 22.35 13.39
N ALA A 641 -10.03 22.82 12.17
CA ALA A 641 -10.45 22.15 10.95
C ALA A 641 -9.22 21.58 10.24
N VAL A 642 -9.32 20.36 9.72
CA VAL A 642 -8.25 19.69 8.99
C VAL A 642 -8.82 18.90 7.81
N GLY A 643 -8.08 18.83 6.72
CA GLY A 643 -8.31 17.82 5.69
C GLY A 643 -7.76 16.48 6.15
N ILE A 644 -8.46 15.37 5.86
CA ILE A 644 -7.95 14.01 6.06
C ILE A 644 -8.14 13.24 4.77
N GLU A 645 -7.03 12.68 4.28
CA GLU A 645 -7.01 11.81 3.11
C GLU A 645 -7.53 10.41 3.46
N GLY A 646 -8.37 9.87 2.60
CA GLY A 646 -8.97 8.54 2.69
C GLY A 646 -9.45 8.11 1.30
N PRO A 647 -10.48 7.24 1.18
CA PRO A 647 -11.12 6.95 -0.10
C PRO A 647 -11.65 8.22 -0.79
N THR A 648 -12.03 9.23 0.00
CA THR A 648 -12.26 10.61 -0.40
C THR A 648 -11.47 11.51 0.56
N HIS A 649 -11.07 12.69 0.08
CA HIS A 649 -10.57 13.73 0.97
C HIS A 649 -11.75 14.43 1.63
N ASP A 650 -11.66 14.61 2.94
CA ASP A 650 -12.74 15.24 3.69
C ASP A 650 -12.22 16.24 4.73
N VAL A 651 -13.06 17.23 4.97
CA VAL A 651 -12.87 18.18 6.06
C VAL A 651 -13.41 17.61 7.36
N TRP A 652 -12.58 17.65 8.39
CA TRP A 652 -12.90 17.20 9.75
C TRP A 652 -12.70 18.35 10.72
N VAL A 653 -13.48 18.37 11.79
CA VAL A 653 -13.45 19.41 12.82
C VAL A 653 -13.38 18.78 14.21
N SER A 654 -12.63 19.43 15.12
CA SER A 654 -12.58 19.09 16.54
C SER A 654 -12.42 20.31 17.42
N GLU A 655 -12.73 20.20 18.70
CA GLU A 655 -12.25 21.10 19.72
C GLU A 655 -10.78 20.81 20.03
N VAL A 656 -9.99 21.88 20.15
CA VAL A 656 -8.58 21.76 20.54
C VAL A 656 -8.50 21.20 21.96
N GLY A 657 -7.76 20.08 22.13
CA GLY A 657 -7.64 19.37 23.41
C GLY A 657 -8.52 18.13 23.56
N ARG A 658 -9.44 17.87 22.61
CA ARG A 658 -10.11 16.57 22.50
C ARG A 658 -9.31 15.64 21.60
N ASP A 659 -9.49 14.33 21.78
CA ASP A 659 -8.84 13.26 20.99
C ASP A 659 -9.66 12.80 19.80
N SER A 660 -10.86 13.34 19.61
CA SER A 660 -11.82 12.92 18.57
C SER A 660 -12.06 13.99 17.52
N LEU A 661 -12.04 13.57 16.25
CA LEU A 661 -12.35 14.39 15.09
C LEU A 661 -13.73 14.00 14.54
N THR A 662 -14.55 15.00 14.22
CA THR A 662 -15.86 14.81 13.59
C THR A 662 -15.75 15.13 12.10
N ARG A 663 -16.13 14.20 11.24
CA ARG A 663 -16.15 14.41 9.79
C ARG A 663 -17.25 15.40 9.44
N LEU A 664 -16.92 16.48 8.75
CA LEU A 664 -17.84 17.54 8.35
C LEU A 664 -18.40 17.29 6.94
N THR A 665 -17.57 16.92 5.97
CA THR A 665 -17.95 16.74 4.56
C THR A 665 -17.99 15.26 4.17
N PHE A 666 -18.72 14.94 3.07
CA PHE A 666 -18.93 13.57 2.59
C PHE A 666 -19.09 13.52 1.06
N GLY A 667 -18.89 12.35 0.48
CA GLY A 667 -19.37 11.97 -0.85
C GLY A 667 -18.55 12.48 -2.04
N SER A 668 -17.53 13.29 -1.82
CA SER A 668 -16.65 13.85 -2.86
C SER A 668 -15.32 14.24 -2.24
N ASP A 669 -14.35 14.66 -3.06
CA ASP A 669 -13.12 15.22 -2.52
C ASP A 669 -13.36 16.65 -2.05
N ASN A 670 -12.95 16.95 -0.82
CA ASN A 670 -13.16 18.21 -0.13
C ASN A 670 -11.86 18.68 0.52
N TYR A 671 -11.31 19.82 0.08
CA TYR A 671 -9.99 20.32 0.48
C TYR A 671 -10.04 21.71 1.08
N LEU A 672 -8.96 22.08 1.75
CA LEU A 672 -8.60 23.45 2.10
C LEU A 672 -9.71 24.16 2.90
N PRO A 673 -10.01 23.71 4.12
CA PRO A 673 -11.00 24.36 4.96
C PRO A 673 -10.55 25.79 5.33
N VAL A 674 -11.48 26.75 5.30
CA VAL A 674 -11.28 28.14 5.73
C VAL A 674 -12.47 28.56 6.58
N TRP A 675 -12.20 28.99 7.80
CA TRP A 675 -13.23 29.47 8.72
C TRP A 675 -13.78 30.83 8.32
N THR A 676 -15.10 31.04 8.49
CA THR A 676 -15.66 32.38 8.52
C THR A 676 -15.23 33.13 9.80
N PRO A 677 -15.11 34.47 9.80
CA PRO A 677 -14.64 35.23 10.96
C PRO A 677 -15.47 35.02 12.23
N ASP A 678 -16.75 34.72 12.11
CA ASP A 678 -17.65 34.38 13.22
C ASP A 678 -17.49 32.91 13.71
N GLY A 679 -16.68 32.09 13.01
CA GLY A 679 -16.50 30.69 13.31
C GLY A 679 -17.73 29.82 13.12
N ALA A 680 -18.78 30.30 12.46
CA ALA A 680 -20.03 29.58 12.29
C ALA A 680 -20.03 28.67 11.06
N ARG A 681 -19.25 29.01 10.02
CA ARG A 681 -19.17 28.25 8.77
C ARG A 681 -17.73 27.92 8.40
N ILE A 682 -17.58 26.93 7.53
CA ILE A 682 -16.32 26.58 6.86
C ILE A 682 -16.55 26.62 5.36
N ALA A 683 -15.70 27.40 4.65
CA ALA A 683 -15.56 27.32 3.21
C ALA A 683 -14.54 26.22 2.86
N PHE A 684 -14.72 25.54 1.75
CA PHE A 684 -13.84 24.47 1.28
C PHE A 684 -13.96 24.29 -0.23
N GLN A 685 -12.92 23.77 -0.86
CA GLN A 685 -12.92 23.38 -2.26
C GLN A 685 -13.52 21.98 -2.42
N SER A 686 -14.39 21.78 -3.42
CA SER A 686 -14.99 20.46 -3.68
C SER A 686 -15.28 20.21 -5.16
N ASN A 687 -15.16 18.95 -5.59
CA ASN A 687 -15.48 18.48 -6.95
C ASN A 687 -16.85 17.78 -7.05
N ARG A 688 -17.74 17.99 -6.11
CA ARG A 688 -19.08 17.33 -6.02
C ARG A 688 -19.99 17.57 -7.21
N THR A 689 -19.81 18.66 -7.94
CA THR A 689 -20.56 19.00 -9.16
C THR A 689 -19.81 18.68 -10.46
N GLY A 690 -18.66 18.00 -10.36
CA GLY A 690 -17.75 17.68 -11.45
C GLY A 690 -16.49 18.54 -11.43
N PRO A 691 -16.52 19.81 -11.91
CA PRO A 691 -15.40 20.75 -11.72
C PRO A 691 -15.18 21.13 -10.25
N TRP A 692 -14.00 21.62 -9.95
CA TRP A 692 -13.68 22.16 -8.63
C TRP A 692 -14.32 23.54 -8.43
N HIS A 693 -15.09 23.66 -7.35
CA HIS A 693 -15.73 24.92 -6.93
C HIS A 693 -15.49 25.15 -5.44
N VAL A 694 -15.76 26.37 -4.96
CA VAL A 694 -15.75 26.68 -3.53
C VAL A 694 -17.17 26.57 -3.00
N PHE A 695 -17.33 25.79 -1.95
CA PHE A 695 -18.56 25.65 -1.17
C PHE A 695 -18.32 26.16 0.25
N TRP A 696 -19.40 26.44 0.97
CA TRP A 696 -19.38 26.60 2.41
C TRP A 696 -20.55 25.89 3.08
N MET A 697 -20.42 25.61 4.37
CA MET A 697 -21.50 25.01 5.16
C MET A 697 -21.39 25.39 6.63
N PRO A 698 -22.51 25.36 7.40
CA PRO A 698 -22.48 25.50 8.85
C PRO A 698 -21.70 24.35 9.50
N VAL A 699 -20.87 24.67 10.50
CA VAL A 699 -20.04 23.67 11.22
C VAL A 699 -20.91 22.71 12.05
N ASP A 700 -22.05 23.18 12.54
CA ASP A 700 -23.03 22.41 13.28
C ASP A 700 -23.97 21.59 12.38
N ARG A 701 -23.82 21.70 11.04
CA ARG A 701 -24.69 21.06 10.02
C ARG A 701 -26.15 21.49 10.09
N SER A 702 -26.47 22.64 10.64
CA SER A 702 -27.83 23.17 10.74
C SER A 702 -28.45 23.56 9.39
N GLY A 703 -27.65 23.59 8.32
CA GLY A 703 -28.11 23.96 6.97
C GLY A 703 -27.37 23.17 5.88
N PRO A 704 -27.83 23.27 4.64
CA PRO A 704 -27.20 22.65 3.50
C PRO A 704 -25.86 23.33 3.15
N GLU A 705 -25.10 22.64 2.32
CA GLU A 705 -23.93 23.21 1.64
C GLU A 705 -24.39 24.16 0.53
N GLU A 706 -23.73 25.30 0.41
CA GLU A 706 -24.01 26.31 -0.61
C GLU A 706 -22.75 26.54 -1.46
N THR A 707 -22.89 26.71 -2.76
CA THR A 707 -21.80 27.10 -3.65
C THR A 707 -21.49 28.59 -3.48
N LEU A 708 -20.21 28.91 -3.20
CA LEU A 708 -19.72 30.29 -3.14
C LEU A 708 -19.11 30.77 -4.45
N VAL A 709 -18.21 29.97 -5.04
CA VAL A 709 -17.51 30.30 -6.28
C VAL A 709 -17.68 29.16 -7.25
N GLU A 710 -18.29 29.43 -8.39
CA GLU A 710 -18.29 28.57 -9.59
C GLU A 710 -17.27 29.11 -10.59
N SER A 711 -16.31 28.27 -10.98
CA SER A 711 -15.28 28.61 -11.96
C SER A 711 -14.76 27.36 -12.65
N PRO A 712 -14.49 27.41 -13.95
CA PRO A 712 -13.83 26.29 -14.64
C PRO A 712 -12.33 26.19 -14.28
N PHE A 713 -11.78 27.09 -13.45
CA PHE A 713 -10.36 27.24 -13.18
C PHE A 713 -9.98 26.88 -11.74
N ALA A 714 -10.65 25.92 -11.12
CA ALA A 714 -10.33 25.35 -9.81
C ALA A 714 -10.06 26.43 -8.73
N PRO A 715 -11.05 27.24 -8.33
CA PRO A 715 -10.88 28.27 -7.30
C PRO A 715 -10.55 27.65 -5.94
N ILE A 716 -9.67 28.30 -5.19
CA ILE A 716 -9.21 27.91 -3.85
C ILE A 716 -9.54 29.04 -2.86
N ALA A 717 -10.45 28.79 -1.91
CA ALA A 717 -10.70 29.72 -0.81
C ALA A 717 -9.43 29.89 0.02
N ALA A 718 -9.10 31.11 0.44
CA ALA A 718 -7.90 31.39 1.21
C ALA A 718 -8.20 32.14 2.52
N SER A 719 -8.95 33.26 2.47
CA SER A 719 -9.31 33.99 3.68
C SER A 719 -10.60 34.80 3.50
N PHE A 720 -11.16 35.27 4.61
CA PHE A 720 -12.27 36.21 4.59
C PHE A 720 -11.81 37.59 5.12
N SER A 721 -12.48 38.67 4.67
CA SER A 721 -12.34 39.94 5.34
C SER A 721 -12.86 39.83 6.80
N PRO A 722 -12.30 40.58 7.77
CA PRO A 722 -12.70 40.47 9.19
C PRO A 722 -14.19 40.71 9.47
N ASP A 723 -14.84 41.50 8.63
CA ASP A 723 -16.29 41.78 8.68
C ASP A 723 -17.14 40.65 8.06
N GLY A 724 -16.50 39.63 7.49
CA GLY A 724 -17.16 38.49 6.84
C GLY A 724 -17.88 38.83 5.54
N GLN A 725 -17.68 40.01 4.96
CA GLN A 725 -18.41 40.44 3.77
C GLN A 725 -17.70 40.09 2.44
N THR A 726 -16.46 39.72 2.49
CA THR A 726 -15.66 39.40 1.29
C THR A 726 -14.89 38.09 1.48
N LEU A 727 -15.06 37.15 0.54
CA LEU A 727 -14.16 35.99 0.39
C LEU A 727 -13.01 36.37 -0.52
N VAL A 728 -11.78 36.08 -0.10
CA VAL A 728 -10.58 36.19 -0.92
C VAL A 728 -10.16 34.79 -1.32
N TYR A 729 -9.90 34.59 -2.61
CA TYR A 729 -9.55 33.31 -3.16
C TYR A 729 -8.53 33.42 -4.29
N SER A 730 -7.80 32.37 -4.57
CA SER A 730 -6.97 32.26 -5.76
C SER A 730 -7.60 31.28 -6.75
N GLN A 731 -7.31 31.45 -8.05
CA GLN A 731 -7.70 30.49 -9.08
C GLN A 731 -6.68 30.44 -10.21
N LEU A 732 -6.58 29.28 -10.85
CA LEU A 732 -5.75 29.11 -12.03
C LEU A 732 -6.28 29.98 -13.19
N SER A 733 -5.38 30.46 -14.02
CA SER A 733 -5.68 31.25 -15.21
C SER A 733 -4.83 30.77 -16.36
N PRO A 734 -5.42 30.49 -17.55
CA PRO A 734 -4.66 30.08 -18.74
C PRO A 734 -3.67 31.11 -19.25
N GLN A 735 -3.86 32.39 -18.90
CA GLN A 735 -3.02 33.51 -19.37
C GLN A 735 -1.96 33.95 -18.37
N THR A 736 -2.24 33.84 -17.06
CA THR A 736 -1.45 34.44 -16.00
C THR A 736 -1.02 33.47 -14.90
N SER A 737 -1.23 32.16 -15.06
CA SER A 737 -0.93 31.06 -14.12
C SER A 737 -1.90 30.99 -12.93
N SER A 738 -1.69 31.68 -11.83
CA SER A 738 -2.60 31.73 -10.69
C SER A 738 -2.80 33.18 -10.28
N ASP A 739 -4.04 33.59 -10.12
CA ASP A 739 -4.46 34.97 -9.83
C ASP A 739 -5.26 35.05 -8.53
N ILE A 740 -5.26 36.21 -7.88
CA ILE A 740 -6.06 36.49 -6.68
C ILE A 740 -7.32 37.28 -7.04
N TRP A 741 -8.43 36.83 -6.46
CA TRP A 741 -9.76 37.38 -6.68
C TRP A 741 -10.49 37.67 -5.37
N PHE A 742 -11.46 38.58 -5.41
CA PHE A 742 -12.42 38.87 -4.34
C PHE A 742 -13.83 38.50 -4.75
N LEU A 743 -14.58 37.92 -3.85
CA LEU A 743 -16.02 37.72 -3.97
C LEU A 743 -16.76 38.46 -2.88
N PRO A 744 -17.44 39.60 -3.17
CA PRO A 744 -18.38 40.23 -2.23
C PRO A 744 -19.51 39.23 -1.92
N LEU A 745 -19.82 39.00 -0.64
CA LEU A 745 -20.84 38.05 -0.20
C LEU A 745 -22.22 38.71 -0.06
N ALA A 746 -22.29 40.04 -0.03
CA ALA A 746 -23.51 40.81 -0.07
C ALA A 746 -23.86 41.27 -1.49
N GLY A 747 -25.16 41.35 -1.81
CA GLY A 747 -25.65 41.78 -3.14
C GLY A 747 -25.41 40.81 -4.27
N GLN A 748 -25.04 41.30 -5.45
CA GLN A 748 -24.64 40.45 -6.58
C GLN A 748 -23.22 39.91 -6.32
N ARG A 749 -23.09 38.61 -6.09
CA ARG A 749 -21.82 37.92 -5.85
C ARG A 749 -20.98 37.85 -7.14
N THR A 750 -20.47 39.01 -7.60
CA THR A 750 -19.64 39.08 -8.83
C THR A 750 -18.16 39.07 -8.45
N PRO A 751 -17.36 38.10 -8.93
CA PRO A 751 -15.92 38.06 -8.69
C PRO A 751 -15.20 39.29 -9.23
N ILE A 752 -14.27 39.84 -8.44
CA ILE A 752 -13.47 41.02 -8.79
C ILE A 752 -11.99 40.60 -8.78
N PRO A 753 -11.23 40.77 -9.87
CA PRO A 753 -9.81 40.48 -9.88
C PRO A 753 -9.04 41.47 -9.02
N PHE A 754 -8.06 40.98 -8.25
CA PHE A 754 -7.18 41.80 -7.41
C PHE A 754 -5.72 41.79 -7.93
N ALA A 755 -5.07 40.63 -8.01
CA ALA A 755 -3.73 40.52 -8.57
C ALA A 755 -3.77 39.55 -9.77
N ARG A 756 -3.40 40.04 -10.95
CA ARG A 756 -3.38 39.30 -12.22
C ARG A 756 -2.16 39.73 -13.01
N THR A 757 -1.02 39.12 -12.68
CA THR A 757 0.24 39.37 -13.38
C THR A 757 0.71 38.07 -14.08
N PRO A 758 1.77 38.07 -14.88
CA PRO A 758 2.37 36.84 -15.39
C PRO A 758 3.00 35.98 -14.28
N ALA A 759 3.13 36.47 -13.06
CA ALA A 759 3.63 35.71 -11.91
C ALA A 759 2.55 34.76 -11.37
N VAL A 760 2.95 33.84 -10.49
CA VAL A 760 2.04 32.98 -9.74
C VAL A 760 1.69 33.68 -8.43
N GLU A 761 0.46 34.20 -8.31
CA GLU A 761 -0.03 34.79 -7.07
C GLU A 761 -0.94 33.80 -6.36
N GLY A 762 -0.74 33.62 -5.03
CA GLY A 762 -1.51 32.65 -4.27
C GLY A 762 -1.48 32.86 -2.76
N MET A 763 -2.25 32.06 -2.06
CA MET A 763 -2.33 32.04 -0.59
C MET A 763 -2.60 33.42 0.04
N PRO A 764 -3.59 34.18 -0.45
CA PRO A 764 -3.88 35.50 0.09
C PRO A 764 -4.47 35.41 1.50
N GLU A 765 -4.05 36.31 2.37
CA GLU A 765 -4.50 36.43 3.76
C GLU A 765 -4.77 37.90 4.11
N VAL A 766 -6.00 38.20 4.55
CA VAL A 766 -6.39 39.57 4.94
C VAL A 766 -5.96 39.81 6.38
N SER A 767 -5.41 41.01 6.65
CA SER A 767 -5.02 41.36 8.01
C SER A 767 -6.23 41.49 8.96
N PRO A 768 -6.06 41.26 10.27
CA PRO A 768 -7.16 41.29 11.24
C PRO A 768 -7.87 42.67 11.35
N ASP A 769 -7.19 43.74 10.96
CA ASP A 769 -7.77 45.09 10.88
C ASP A 769 -8.46 45.40 9.54
N GLY A 770 -8.41 44.44 8.59
CA GLY A 770 -9.01 44.56 7.27
C GLY A 770 -8.37 45.60 6.34
N GLN A 771 -7.16 46.09 6.67
CA GLN A 771 -6.53 47.15 5.88
C GLN A 771 -5.52 46.62 4.86
N TRP A 772 -5.00 45.41 5.08
CA TRP A 772 -3.91 44.84 4.30
C TRP A 772 -4.23 43.43 3.84
N ILE A 773 -3.65 43.03 2.71
CA ILE A 773 -3.63 41.67 2.21
C ILE A 773 -2.18 41.24 1.98
N ALA A 774 -1.80 40.10 2.58
CA ALA A 774 -0.54 39.46 2.33
C ALA A 774 -0.76 38.29 1.37
N TYR A 775 0.17 38.04 0.46
CA TYR A 775 0.09 36.92 -0.46
C TYR A 775 1.48 36.49 -0.93
N GLN A 776 1.58 35.29 -1.46
CA GLN A 776 2.77 34.75 -2.07
C GLN A 776 2.80 35.10 -3.56
N SER A 777 3.96 35.52 -4.08
CA SER A 777 4.19 35.72 -5.51
C SER A 777 5.62 35.39 -5.91
N ASN A 778 5.81 34.84 -7.11
CA ASN A 778 7.13 34.58 -7.68
C ASN A 778 7.61 35.67 -8.66
N GLU A 779 7.07 36.87 -8.63
CA GLU A 779 7.43 37.96 -9.55
C GLU A 779 8.92 38.35 -9.47
N SER A 780 9.59 38.13 -8.34
CA SER A 780 11.03 38.33 -8.17
C SER A 780 11.91 37.17 -8.70
N GLY A 781 11.29 36.16 -9.32
CA GLY A 781 11.96 34.94 -9.79
C GLY A 781 11.99 33.80 -8.78
N ARG A 782 11.45 33.98 -7.58
CA ARG A 782 11.20 32.94 -6.54
C ARG A 782 10.01 33.37 -5.68
N ASP A 783 9.46 32.42 -4.92
CA ASP A 783 8.36 32.70 -4.01
C ASP A 783 8.80 33.64 -2.88
N GLU A 784 8.13 34.78 -2.79
CA GLU A 784 8.28 35.78 -1.75
C GLU A 784 6.91 36.24 -1.26
N VAL A 785 6.85 36.77 -0.04
CA VAL A 785 5.64 37.36 0.54
C VAL A 785 5.57 38.86 0.23
N TYR A 786 4.43 39.25 -0.29
CA TYR A 786 4.10 40.64 -0.61
C TYR A 786 2.88 41.11 0.18
N VAL A 787 2.80 42.41 0.39
CA VAL A 787 1.66 43.06 1.06
C VAL A 787 1.18 44.24 0.22
N GLN A 788 -0.15 44.36 0.09
CA GLN A 788 -0.82 45.49 -0.54
C GLN A 788 -1.99 45.97 0.33
N ARG A 789 -2.51 47.16 0.03
CA ARG A 789 -3.72 47.69 0.68
C ARG A 789 -4.95 46.88 0.24
N PHE A 790 -5.82 46.59 1.19
CA PHE A 790 -7.07 45.89 0.96
C PHE A 790 -8.28 46.79 1.16
N PRO A 791 -9.32 46.80 0.32
CA PRO A 791 -9.40 46.08 -0.96
C PRO A 791 -8.85 46.85 -2.17
N GLU A 792 -8.40 48.12 -1.99
CA GLU A 792 -8.10 49.05 -3.10
C GLU A 792 -6.87 48.67 -3.91
N GLY A 793 -5.99 47.84 -3.40
CA GLY A 793 -4.69 47.53 -4.02
C GLY A 793 -3.70 48.69 -3.84
N GLY A 794 -2.81 48.88 -4.79
CA GLY A 794 -1.87 49.99 -4.78
C GLY A 794 -0.43 49.58 -4.70
N ARG A 795 0.42 50.31 -3.92
CA ARG A 795 1.85 50.03 -3.88
C ARG A 795 2.14 48.65 -3.27
N LEU A 796 2.76 47.76 -4.10
CA LEU A 796 3.25 46.47 -3.67
C LEU A 796 4.47 46.60 -2.77
N ARG A 797 4.50 45.92 -1.65
CA ARG A 797 5.66 45.87 -0.73
C ARG A 797 6.08 44.42 -0.50
N GLN A 798 7.28 44.10 -0.91
CA GLN A 798 7.92 42.83 -0.58
C GLN A 798 8.29 42.82 0.90
N VAL A 799 7.94 41.74 1.60
CA VAL A 799 8.19 41.52 3.03
C VAL A 799 9.30 40.51 3.26
N SER A 800 9.30 39.40 2.56
CA SER A 800 10.36 38.43 2.65
C SER A 800 11.47 38.73 1.63
N VAL A 801 12.74 38.30 1.91
CA VAL A 801 13.88 38.64 1.06
C VAL A 801 14.78 37.43 0.70
N ALA A 802 14.48 36.26 1.27
CA ALA A 802 15.26 35.05 1.09
C ALA A 802 14.35 33.81 0.85
N GLY A 803 13.18 34.05 0.29
CA GLY A 803 12.09 33.08 0.15
C GLY A 803 11.03 33.30 1.25
N GLY A 804 9.75 33.17 0.86
CA GLY A 804 8.63 33.27 1.80
C GLY A 804 7.35 32.73 1.17
N MET A 805 6.66 31.85 1.89
CA MET A 805 5.43 31.19 1.46
C MET A 805 4.40 31.16 2.59
N PHE A 806 3.14 30.97 2.24
CA PHE A 806 2.04 30.75 3.18
C PHE A 806 1.95 31.83 4.26
N PRO A 807 1.75 33.13 3.89
CA PRO A 807 1.61 34.18 4.88
C PRO A 807 0.40 33.95 5.80
N LYS A 808 0.56 34.23 7.10
CA LYS A 808 -0.49 34.15 8.11
C LYS A 808 -0.41 35.34 9.07
N TRP A 809 -1.54 35.98 9.28
CA TRP A 809 -1.64 37.12 10.22
C TRP A 809 -2.00 36.65 11.63
N SER A 810 -1.51 37.35 12.62
CA SER A 810 -2.02 37.33 14.00
C SER A 810 -1.85 38.74 14.59
N GLU A 811 -2.93 39.34 15.08
CA GLU A 811 -2.99 40.69 15.61
C GLU A 811 -2.12 41.71 14.84
N ARG A 812 -0.84 41.84 15.21
CA ARG A 812 0.10 42.82 14.65
C ARG A 812 1.36 42.21 14.05
N ALA A 813 1.32 40.95 13.72
CA ALA A 813 2.45 40.24 13.15
C ALA A 813 2.05 39.45 11.93
N LEU A 814 2.91 39.41 10.93
CA LEU A 814 2.81 38.60 9.74
C LEU A 814 3.86 37.49 9.82
N TYR A 815 3.40 36.27 9.82
CA TYR A 815 4.23 35.05 9.82
C TYR A 815 4.29 34.44 8.42
N TYR A 816 5.40 33.80 8.07
CA TYR A 816 5.52 33.12 6.81
C TYR A 816 6.57 31.99 6.88
N TRP A 817 6.40 31.00 6.05
CA TRP A 817 7.28 29.85 5.95
C TRP A 817 8.45 30.14 5.01
N THR A 818 9.69 29.76 5.38
CA THR A 818 10.91 29.97 4.58
C THR A 818 11.43 28.71 3.91
N GLY A 819 10.68 27.59 3.95
CA GLY A 819 11.15 26.27 3.52
C GLY A 819 11.86 25.48 4.62
N THR A 820 12.50 26.14 5.59
CA THR A 820 13.24 25.50 6.69
C THR A 820 12.80 25.99 8.08
N GLY A 821 12.01 27.05 8.16
CA GLY A 821 11.60 27.61 9.42
C GLY A 821 10.48 28.63 9.29
N LEU A 822 10.00 29.10 10.41
CA LEU A 822 9.00 30.16 10.48
C LEU A 822 9.67 31.52 10.73
N SER A 823 9.34 32.50 9.90
CA SER A 823 9.76 33.89 10.06
C SER A 823 8.60 34.79 10.43
N VAL A 824 8.91 35.93 11.09
CA VAL A 824 7.93 36.89 11.52
C VAL A 824 8.39 38.31 11.20
N VAL A 825 7.40 39.16 10.89
CA VAL A 825 7.52 40.62 10.73
C VAL A 825 6.47 41.27 11.62
N ASP A 826 6.91 42.09 12.56
CA ASP A 826 6.00 42.89 13.38
C ASP A 826 5.53 44.10 12.56
N VAL A 827 4.21 44.40 12.61
CA VAL A 827 3.62 45.49 11.83
C VAL A 827 3.09 46.54 12.81
N GLN A 828 3.54 47.82 12.63
CA GLN A 828 3.04 48.91 13.45
C GLN A 828 1.66 49.35 12.98
N PRO A 829 0.72 49.66 13.91
CA PRO A 829 -0.58 50.18 13.55
C PRO A 829 -0.42 51.55 12.88
N GLY A 830 -1.15 51.79 11.81
CA GLY A 830 -1.13 53.05 11.10
C GLY A 830 -1.75 52.95 9.72
N SER A 831 -1.98 54.12 9.08
CA SER A 831 -2.48 54.21 7.71
C SER A 831 -1.46 53.77 6.65
N GLU A 832 -0.18 53.66 7.04
CA GLU A 832 0.91 53.15 6.20
C GLU A 832 1.40 51.80 6.72
N PHE A 833 1.69 50.89 5.82
CA PHE A 833 2.30 49.58 6.15
C PHE A 833 3.75 49.75 6.56
N THR A 834 4.01 49.65 7.86
CA THR A 834 5.35 49.84 8.43
C THR A 834 5.84 48.53 9.08
N PRO A 835 6.45 47.61 8.29
CA PRO A 835 6.96 46.36 8.81
C PRO A 835 8.33 46.54 9.48
N SER A 836 8.61 45.75 10.53
CA SER A 836 9.96 45.53 11.02
C SER A 836 10.81 44.75 10.01
N ALA A 837 12.12 44.66 10.24
CA ALA A 837 12.94 43.70 9.50
C ALA A 837 12.47 42.27 9.81
N PRO A 838 12.44 41.38 8.82
CA PRO A 838 12.14 39.98 9.03
C PRO A 838 13.09 39.32 10.02
N ARG A 839 12.57 38.48 10.91
CA ARG A 839 13.39 37.68 11.83
C ARG A 839 12.89 36.21 11.84
N GLU A 840 13.82 35.29 11.79
CA GLU A 840 13.52 33.87 11.97
C GLU A 840 13.11 33.61 13.44
N LEU A 841 11.96 32.96 13.67
CA LEU A 841 11.52 32.55 14.99
C LEU A 841 12.20 31.25 15.41
N PHE A 842 12.09 30.23 14.54
CA PHE A 842 12.66 28.91 14.79
C PHE A 842 12.81 28.15 13.47
N LYS A 843 13.70 27.17 13.48
CA LYS A 843 13.87 26.20 12.39
C LYS A 843 13.18 24.89 12.75
N VAL A 844 12.43 24.35 11.81
CA VAL A 844 11.86 23.00 11.91
C VAL A 844 11.98 22.30 10.57
N LEU A 845 12.22 21.00 10.61
CA LEU A 845 12.21 20.15 9.44
C LEU A 845 10.83 19.48 9.35
N PHE A 846 9.84 20.23 8.84
CA PHE A 846 8.55 19.66 8.50
C PHE A 846 8.47 19.49 6.99
N THR A 847 7.92 18.38 6.53
CA THR A 847 7.65 18.19 5.12
C THR A 847 6.49 19.10 4.73
N VAL A 848 6.78 20.07 3.87
CA VAL A 848 5.77 20.94 3.25
C VAL A 848 5.16 20.19 2.08
N VAL A 849 3.86 19.93 2.14
CA VAL A 849 3.13 19.35 1.02
C VAL A 849 2.41 20.48 0.29
N ALA A 850 2.96 20.92 -0.83
CA ALA A 850 2.31 21.88 -1.71
C ALA A 850 1.01 21.24 -2.30
N PRO A 851 -0.06 22.02 -2.54
CA PRO A 851 -0.12 23.47 -2.52
C PRO A 851 -0.70 24.07 -1.21
N THR A 852 -0.58 23.43 -0.07
CA THR A 852 -1.29 23.81 1.15
C THR A 852 -0.35 24.29 2.25
N ALA A 853 -0.80 25.26 3.08
CA ALA A 853 -0.06 25.71 4.24
C ALA A 853 0.08 24.56 5.26
N PRO A 854 1.31 24.22 5.70
CA PRO A 854 1.54 23.13 6.66
C PRO A 854 1.26 23.54 8.10
N PHE A 855 0.93 24.80 8.34
CA PHE A 855 0.75 25.38 9.66
C PHE A 855 -0.37 26.42 9.69
N ASP A 856 -0.83 26.72 10.89
CA ASP A 856 -1.65 27.89 11.17
C ASP A 856 -1.23 28.54 12.51
N VAL A 857 -1.59 29.80 12.70
CA VAL A 857 -1.18 30.63 13.84
C VAL A 857 -2.33 30.74 14.84
N ALA A 858 -2.06 30.45 16.11
CA ALA A 858 -3.05 30.71 17.15
C ALA A 858 -3.36 32.21 17.26
N PRO A 859 -4.61 32.60 17.58
CA PRO A 859 -5.01 34.01 17.61
C PRO A 859 -4.13 34.89 18.50
N ASP A 860 -3.57 34.32 19.59
CA ASP A 860 -2.65 35.00 20.50
C ASP A 860 -1.22 35.16 19.96
N GLY A 861 -0.91 34.56 18.80
CA GLY A 861 0.42 34.55 18.18
C GLY A 861 1.53 33.93 19.03
N GLN A 862 1.19 33.15 20.07
CA GLN A 862 2.17 32.51 20.97
C GLN A 862 2.51 31.07 20.59
N ARG A 863 1.65 30.42 19.85
CA ARG A 863 1.84 29.03 19.40
C ARG A 863 1.28 28.82 18.00
N PHE A 864 1.78 27.78 17.35
CA PHE A 864 1.49 27.46 15.97
C PHE A 864 1.09 25.99 15.89
N VAL A 865 0.00 25.68 15.21
CA VAL A 865 -0.31 24.29 14.88
C VAL A 865 0.42 23.89 13.59
N PHE A 866 1.11 22.76 13.62
CA PHE A 866 1.81 22.21 12.45
C PHE A 866 1.38 20.77 12.15
N ILE A 867 1.51 20.40 10.89
CA ILE A 867 1.51 19.02 10.46
C ILE A 867 2.96 18.53 10.47
N ARG A 868 3.25 17.56 11.33
CA ARG A 868 4.53 16.87 11.38
C ARG A 868 4.39 15.51 10.70
N GLU A 869 5.23 15.21 9.73
CA GLU A 869 5.34 13.82 9.27
C GLU A 869 5.87 12.96 10.41
N ASP A 870 5.16 11.87 10.69
CA ASP A 870 5.66 10.86 11.62
C ASP A 870 6.86 10.17 10.98
N ALA A 871 7.75 9.62 11.81
CA ALA A 871 8.89 8.88 11.31
C ALA A 871 8.38 7.83 10.31
N LEU A 872 8.78 7.98 9.06
CA LEU A 872 8.41 7.03 8.01
C LEU A 872 8.93 5.66 8.44
N GLU A 873 8.07 4.64 8.35
CA GLU A 873 8.60 3.28 8.38
C GLU A 873 9.70 3.18 7.32
N PRO A 874 10.85 2.60 7.64
CA PRO A 874 11.94 2.48 6.70
C PRO A 874 11.42 1.96 5.36
N GLY A 875 11.79 2.60 4.26
CA GLY A 875 11.44 2.16 2.91
C GLY A 875 11.81 0.68 2.71
N PRO A 876 11.27 0.00 1.70
CA PRO A 876 11.60 -1.39 1.41
C PRO A 876 13.10 -1.59 1.20
N ALA A 877 13.64 -2.70 1.71
CA ALA A 877 15.05 -3.08 1.57
C ALA A 877 15.27 -4.03 0.38
N GLN A 878 14.25 -4.32 -0.39
CA GLN A 878 14.33 -5.25 -1.52
C GLN A 878 13.38 -4.87 -2.65
N VAL A 879 13.72 -5.35 -3.85
CA VAL A 879 12.95 -5.22 -5.08
C VAL A 879 12.72 -6.62 -5.64
N ASN A 880 11.53 -6.93 -6.10
CA ASN A 880 11.25 -8.20 -6.76
C ASN A 880 11.54 -8.10 -8.27
N PHE A 881 12.20 -9.13 -8.81
CA PHE A 881 12.58 -9.26 -10.21
C PHE A 881 11.97 -10.53 -10.80
N VAL A 882 11.26 -10.40 -11.92
CA VAL A 882 10.62 -11.50 -12.64
C VAL A 882 11.17 -11.53 -14.06
N GLN A 883 12.05 -12.47 -14.34
CA GLN A 883 12.60 -12.72 -15.68
C GLN A 883 11.65 -13.60 -16.49
N GLY A 884 11.50 -13.34 -17.77
CA GLY A 884 10.60 -14.10 -18.66
C GLY A 884 9.10 -13.78 -18.41
N TRP A 885 8.77 -12.67 -17.79
CA TRP A 885 7.42 -12.29 -17.39
C TRP A 885 6.44 -12.13 -18.56
N LEU A 886 6.89 -11.72 -19.76
CA LEU A 886 6.02 -11.57 -20.93
C LEU A 886 5.32 -12.89 -21.34
N GLN A 887 5.90 -14.02 -21.05
CA GLN A 887 5.26 -15.33 -21.34
C GLN A 887 4.05 -15.55 -20.42
N GLU A 888 4.18 -15.21 -19.14
CA GLU A 888 3.06 -15.25 -18.20
C GLU A 888 1.98 -14.25 -18.62
N LEU A 889 2.38 -13.04 -18.99
CA LEU A 889 1.48 -12.01 -19.47
C LEU A 889 0.67 -12.49 -20.68
N THR A 890 1.32 -12.98 -21.74
CA THR A 890 0.66 -13.46 -22.96
C THR A 890 -0.28 -14.66 -22.70
N ARG A 891 0.07 -15.52 -21.72
CA ARG A 891 -0.80 -16.62 -21.29
C ARG A 891 -2.05 -16.12 -20.57
N LYS A 892 -1.91 -15.11 -19.69
CA LYS A 892 -3.03 -14.56 -18.92
C LYS A 892 -3.93 -13.64 -19.77
N VAL A 893 -3.33 -12.92 -20.67
CA VAL A 893 -3.98 -11.93 -21.53
C VAL A 893 -3.52 -12.17 -22.97
N PRO A 894 -4.17 -13.05 -23.74
CA PRO A 894 -3.79 -13.28 -25.14
C PRO A 894 -3.99 -12.00 -25.96
N ALA A 895 -2.94 -11.52 -26.64
CA ALA A 895 -3.08 -10.51 -27.68
C ALA A 895 -3.76 -11.17 -28.90
N ARG A 896 -4.85 -10.61 -29.39
CA ARG A 896 -5.56 -11.10 -30.57
C ARG A 896 -4.84 -10.69 -31.85
#